data_d42cf7062a27a7c1a61d45d248ccb543
#
_entry.id   d42cf7062a27a7c1a61d45d248ccb543
#
_cell.length_a   1.000
_cell.length_b   1.000
_cell.length_c   1.000
_cell.angle_alpha   90.00
_cell.angle_beta   90.00
_cell.angle_gamma   90.00
#
_symmetry.space_group_name_H-M   'P 1'
#
loop_
_entity.id
_entity.type
_entity.pdbx_description
1 polymer ?
#
loop_
_entity_poly.entity_id
_entity_poly.type
_entity_poly.pdbx_seq_one_letter_code
_entity_poly.pdbx_strand_id
1 'polypeptide(L)'
;LPNSTQEMQFENYRPRPPQPEPKAKRERKPRSKGRAWFLLFILVFCLAILIGQEVKTSYYQSKYIHQYAKTLTYELKNEPTQSIIYPSYGPFDERHGYSKLPQYIDRLLQRNFQVTQQVEFSPALQEYAQIGFFPPYHEKAQSGLTLLDCRNTDLYEFTYPKRVYQDDDKIPNEIVNTLLFIENRELWTTEPKLNPVIDWPRFIVAGMSQIAEMVGMNVSTAGGSTLATQIEKFRHSSQGLTLSIKDKLLQIASATVRVYQQGEITEPARKRIIQDYLNTVPLSSAPNHGEVHGIGDGLWAWFGTDFDTANQLLSSPQIKANTAKRGQVFRQVVALMIAQRRPSYYLLQGHEDLENLVDSHIRLLGQYYLIDRKLRDAALGQKLQFKVAKPQRNTQSGADKGVNTIRIRTAGMLNVGLYDLDRLDLTVNSSLHSELQQQVSNYLRSLGQTSTAEKVGLLGERLLEPSQLQNVLYSFTLYEKTATANRVRVQTDSTDQPFDINEGSKLELGSTAKLRVLATYLEIIAEIHDKYSKKHGIELESIVIEPRDHLTRWAIDYLIVNPDRRLDRMLDAALQREYSASPNEQFFTGGGLHVFNNFKKTEDLKVPTMYQALQDSINLPFVRLMRDIVNYSSSMQNEGNMARLLRNDKDPRREEYLRVFADREGNTFVTKFYRKYKKVAANERLELFFDGQTQAEQQLTAAYRYLQPNESIAAFKAFLQQRLPQNSYTDKRIKELYNKYGPEKYNLPDQGYIARVHPLELWVLDYLNQHPEANLNDVKEASKDERQEVYRWLFRTRHKNARDVRVQVMLEVEAFLDIHQRWARLGYPFESMVPSLGSALGSSGDRPAALAELMGIIQNDGYRLPTVRINQLHFAEGTPYEVRLENQNTQGERVMRHEVAQALKAALANVVQNGTARRLKGIFTDDNGEMLAIGGKTGTGDNRIVTQMQQGRKVATTAMNRTATFVFYLGDNYFGTLTAFVPGSKSDDFSFTSALPLQVMKGMMPILAPYVKSSKGMCVRDE
;
A
#
# COMPACT_ATOMS: atom_id res chain seq x y z
N LEU A 1 43.02 -17.21 -30.94
CA LEU A 1 44.35 -17.49 -31.63
C LEU A 1 45.13 -18.58 -30.90
N PRO A 2 45.94 -19.38 -31.56
CA PRO A 2 45.75 -20.09 -32.83
C PRO A 2 46.27 -21.53 -32.78
N ASN A 3 46.35 -22.14 -34.01
CA ASN A 3 47.17 -23.26 -34.50
C ASN A 3 46.52 -24.64 -34.50
N SER A 4 46.15 -25.07 -35.69
CA SER A 4 46.97 -25.70 -36.75
C SER A 4 47.63 -26.99 -36.29
N THR A 5 47.25 -28.08 -36.92
CA THR A 5 48.20 -28.87 -37.73
C THR A 5 47.44 -29.95 -38.54
N GLN A 6 47.80 -29.92 -39.78
CA GLN A 6 47.58 -30.99 -40.75
C GLN A 6 48.33 -32.28 -40.39
N GLU A 7 47.76 -33.39 -40.68
CA GLU A 7 48.59 -34.53 -41.16
C GLU A 7 47.84 -35.35 -42.23
N MET A 8 48.47 -35.38 -43.40
CA MET A 8 48.20 -36.33 -44.46
C MET A 8 48.86 -37.66 -44.15
N GLN A 9 48.24 -38.73 -44.52
CA GLN A 9 48.98 -39.94 -45.01
C GLN A 9 48.02 -40.91 -45.70
N PHE A 10 48.19 -41.08 -46.91
CA PHE A 10 48.73 -42.12 -47.72
C PHE A 10 47.77 -43.26 -48.16
N GLU A 11 47.70 -43.37 -49.50
CA GLU A 11 47.25 -44.38 -50.35
C GLU A 11 47.47 -45.83 -49.91
N ASN A 12 46.53 -46.69 -50.29
CA ASN A 12 46.78 -48.03 -50.61
C ASN A 12 45.92 -48.50 -51.83
N TYR A 13 46.56 -48.59 -52.88
CA TYR A 13 46.16 -49.19 -54.12
C TYR A 13 45.87 -50.69 -53.97
N ARG A 14 44.69 -51.23 -54.41
CA ARG A 14 44.48 -52.62 -54.74
C ARG A 14 43.70 -52.74 -56.05
N PRO A 15 44.03 -53.70 -56.90
CA PRO A 15 43.66 -53.75 -58.32
C PRO A 15 42.23 -54.24 -58.56
N ARG A 16 41.65 -53.75 -59.63
CA ARG A 16 40.35 -54.18 -60.14
C ARG A 16 40.40 -55.62 -60.67
N PRO A 17 39.36 -56.44 -60.39
CA PRO A 17 39.09 -57.65 -61.18
C PRO A 17 38.33 -57.34 -62.48
N PRO A 18 38.38 -58.21 -63.50
CA PRO A 18 37.96 -57.93 -64.86
C PRO A 18 36.43 -57.83 -65.01
N GLN A 19 36.01 -57.06 -65.98
CA GLN A 19 34.62 -56.89 -66.38
C GLN A 19 34.05 -58.17 -67.04
N PRO A 20 32.85 -58.58 -66.73
CA PRO A 20 32.12 -59.56 -67.55
C PRO A 20 31.37 -58.85 -68.68
N GLU A 21 31.29 -59.49 -69.81
CA GLU A 21 30.66 -59.10 -71.05
C GLU A 21 29.19 -58.77 -71.00
N PRO A 22 28.68 -57.93 -71.90
CA PRO A 22 27.31 -57.44 -71.84
C PRO A 22 26.26 -58.54 -72.20
N LYS A 23 25.47 -58.92 -71.24
CA LYS A 23 24.26 -59.69 -71.45
C LYS A 23 23.17 -58.81 -72.08
N ALA A 24 22.61 -59.34 -73.22
CA ALA A 24 21.50 -58.77 -73.98
C ALA A 24 20.37 -58.14 -73.20
N LYS A 25 20.04 -56.89 -73.48
CA LYS A 25 18.86 -56.20 -73.01
C LYS A 25 17.57 -56.96 -73.38
N ARG A 26 16.92 -57.58 -72.37
CA ARG A 26 15.53 -57.94 -72.46
C ARG A 26 14.66 -56.68 -72.50
N GLU A 27 14.03 -56.34 -73.55
CA GLU A 27 13.01 -55.31 -73.69
C GLU A 27 11.94 -55.50 -72.60
N ARG A 28 11.91 -54.61 -71.58
CA ARG A 28 10.74 -54.49 -70.70
C ARG A 28 9.66 -53.72 -71.45
N LYS A 29 8.61 -54.45 -71.81
CA LYS A 29 7.34 -53.79 -72.23
C LYS A 29 7.03 -52.60 -71.30
N PRO A 30 6.62 -51.42 -71.85
CA PRO A 30 6.27 -50.27 -71.03
C PRO A 30 5.07 -50.63 -70.15
N ARG A 31 5.32 -50.66 -68.86
CA ARG A 31 4.22 -50.69 -67.87
C ARG A 31 3.34 -49.47 -68.14
N SER A 32 2.12 -49.69 -68.42
CA SER A 32 1.14 -48.67 -68.77
C SER A 32 1.08 -47.60 -67.68
N LYS A 33 1.67 -46.43 -67.96
CA LYS A 33 1.55 -45.22 -67.04
C LYS A 33 0.07 -44.93 -66.78
N GLY A 34 -0.83 -45.32 -67.62
CA GLY A 34 -2.26 -45.17 -67.46
C GLY A 34 -2.91 -45.89 -66.23
N ARG A 35 -2.39 -47.12 -65.90
CA ARG A 35 -2.89 -47.81 -64.67
C ARG A 35 -2.43 -47.12 -63.35
N ALA A 36 -1.20 -46.60 -63.37
CA ALA A 36 -0.69 -45.88 -62.23
C ALA A 36 -1.43 -44.53 -62.03
N TRP A 37 -1.67 -43.82 -63.14
CA TRP A 37 -2.49 -42.59 -63.12
C TRP A 37 -3.93 -42.85 -62.76
N PHE A 38 -4.55 -43.96 -63.23
CA PHE A 38 -5.89 -44.32 -62.83
C PHE A 38 -6.03 -44.71 -61.36
N LEU A 39 -5.03 -45.44 -60.79
CA LEU A 39 -4.99 -45.77 -59.37
C LEU A 39 -4.76 -44.51 -58.54
N LEU A 40 -3.88 -43.59 -58.99
CA LEU A 40 -3.71 -42.30 -58.35
C LEU A 40 -4.95 -41.44 -58.39
N PHE A 41 -5.67 -41.44 -59.53
CA PHE A 41 -6.99 -40.74 -59.68
C PHE A 41 -8.04 -41.32 -58.75
N ILE A 42 -8.17 -42.66 -58.63
CA ILE A 42 -9.05 -43.30 -57.67
C ILE A 42 -8.66 -42.97 -56.27
N LEU A 43 -7.36 -43.00 -55.91
CA LEU A 43 -6.87 -42.65 -54.58
C LEU A 43 -7.24 -41.18 -54.22
N VAL A 44 -6.95 -40.25 -55.15
CA VAL A 44 -7.28 -38.83 -55.00
C VAL A 44 -8.78 -38.61 -54.88
N PHE A 45 -9.57 -39.34 -55.68
CA PHE A 45 -11.03 -39.25 -55.65
C PHE A 45 -11.63 -39.83 -54.33
N CYS A 46 -11.11 -40.97 -53.87
CA CYS A 46 -11.50 -41.53 -52.57
C CYS A 46 -11.09 -40.63 -51.41
N LEU A 47 -9.86 -40.03 -51.50
CA LEU A 47 -9.40 -39.06 -50.55
C LEU A 47 -10.26 -37.79 -50.54
N ALA A 48 -10.69 -37.30 -51.70
CA ALA A 48 -11.59 -36.16 -51.83
C ALA A 48 -12.98 -36.44 -51.25
N ILE A 49 -13.50 -37.67 -51.44
CA ILE A 49 -14.77 -38.09 -50.79
C ILE A 49 -14.60 -38.15 -49.27
N LEU A 50 -13.52 -38.74 -48.75
CA LEU A 50 -13.25 -38.81 -47.31
C LEU A 50 -13.07 -37.42 -46.71
N ILE A 51 -12.35 -36.53 -47.35
CA ILE A 51 -12.20 -35.14 -46.95
C ILE A 51 -13.57 -34.43 -46.97
N GLY A 52 -14.35 -34.61 -48.08
CA GLY A 52 -15.69 -34.01 -48.16
C GLY A 52 -16.65 -34.50 -47.08
N GLN A 53 -16.55 -35.78 -46.73
CA GLN A 53 -17.34 -36.36 -45.63
C GLN A 53 -16.88 -35.82 -44.25
N GLU A 54 -15.59 -35.74 -44.04
CA GLU A 54 -15.01 -35.20 -42.81
C GLU A 54 -15.32 -33.72 -42.63
N VAL A 55 -15.26 -32.93 -43.70
CA VAL A 55 -15.67 -31.51 -43.69
C VAL A 55 -17.13 -31.33 -43.27
N LYS A 56 -18.02 -32.27 -43.65
CA LYS A 56 -19.45 -32.23 -43.32
C LYS A 56 -19.78 -32.78 -41.94
N THR A 57 -19.09 -33.78 -41.46
CA THR A 57 -19.47 -34.53 -40.27
C THR A 57 -18.49 -34.43 -39.10
N SER A 58 -17.24 -34.09 -39.38
CA SER A 58 -16.10 -34.08 -38.42
C SER A 58 -15.96 -35.38 -37.62
N TYR A 59 -16.25 -36.51 -38.24
CA TYR A 59 -16.30 -37.80 -37.58
C TYR A 59 -14.96 -38.23 -36.99
N TYR A 60 -13.88 -38.12 -37.76
CA TYR A 60 -12.56 -38.51 -37.31
C TYR A 60 -11.97 -37.43 -36.37
N GLN A 61 -12.20 -36.17 -36.67
CA GLN A 61 -11.80 -35.07 -35.79
C GLN A 61 -12.37 -35.25 -34.38
N SER A 62 -13.70 -35.46 -34.28
CA SER A 62 -14.37 -35.63 -32.98
C SER A 62 -13.76 -36.76 -32.16
N LYS A 63 -13.49 -37.90 -32.81
CA LYS A 63 -12.93 -39.07 -32.14
C LYS A 63 -11.49 -38.87 -31.66
N TYR A 64 -10.61 -38.48 -32.55
CA TYR A 64 -9.17 -38.38 -32.25
C TYR A 64 -8.86 -37.19 -31.36
N ILE A 65 -9.48 -36.03 -31.58
CA ILE A 65 -9.27 -34.84 -30.76
C ILE A 65 -9.86 -35.05 -29.35
N HIS A 66 -11.04 -35.68 -29.24
CA HIS A 66 -11.56 -36.02 -27.90
C HIS A 66 -10.63 -36.96 -27.12
N GLN A 67 -10.07 -37.99 -27.77
CA GLN A 67 -9.10 -38.87 -27.13
C GLN A 67 -7.84 -38.11 -26.68
N TYR A 68 -7.34 -37.21 -27.49
CA TYR A 68 -6.20 -36.38 -27.15
C TYR A 68 -6.55 -35.40 -26.01
N ALA A 69 -7.69 -34.73 -26.07
CA ALA A 69 -8.13 -33.79 -25.06
C ALA A 69 -8.23 -34.42 -23.67
N LYS A 70 -8.58 -35.72 -23.58
CA LYS A 70 -8.57 -36.47 -22.31
C LYS A 70 -7.19 -36.62 -21.66
N THR A 71 -6.14 -36.50 -22.41
CA THR A 71 -4.76 -36.58 -21.86
C THR A 71 -4.28 -35.25 -21.29
N LEU A 72 -4.98 -34.15 -21.64
CA LEU A 72 -4.66 -32.80 -21.18
C LEU A 72 -5.31 -32.53 -19.83
N THR A 73 -4.72 -33.09 -18.76
CA THR A 73 -5.26 -33.00 -17.40
C THR A 73 -4.33 -32.24 -16.47
N TYR A 74 -4.88 -31.74 -15.37
CA TYR A 74 -4.15 -31.14 -14.29
C TYR A 74 -4.77 -31.58 -12.95
N GLU A 75 -3.96 -31.57 -11.89
CA GLU A 75 -4.37 -31.99 -10.56
C GLU A 75 -3.77 -31.06 -9.50
N LEU A 76 -4.53 -30.70 -8.47
CA LEU A 76 -4.04 -29.91 -7.35
C LEU A 76 -3.21 -30.78 -6.39
N LYS A 77 -1.96 -30.44 -6.15
CA LYS A 77 -1.04 -31.10 -5.24
C LYS A 77 -0.84 -30.28 -3.96
N ASN A 78 -0.52 -30.97 -2.85
CA ASN A 78 -0.22 -30.34 -1.56
C ASN A 78 1.26 -29.95 -1.41
N GLU A 79 1.89 -29.60 -2.52
CA GLU A 79 3.30 -29.20 -2.59
C GLU A 79 3.53 -28.27 -3.78
N PRO A 80 4.62 -27.50 -3.80
CA PRO A 80 5.00 -26.68 -4.94
C PRO A 80 5.34 -27.54 -6.16
N THR A 81 4.91 -27.12 -7.35
CA THR A 81 5.17 -27.80 -8.61
C THR A 81 5.93 -26.90 -9.59
N GLN A 82 6.60 -27.50 -10.59
CA GLN A 82 7.31 -26.75 -11.64
C GLN A 82 6.77 -27.06 -13.04
N SER A 83 5.68 -27.83 -13.13
CA SER A 83 5.12 -28.27 -14.40
C SER A 83 4.24 -27.21 -15.10
N ILE A 84 3.81 -26.18 -14.40
CA ILE A 84 2.89 -25.17 -14.92
C ILE A 84 3.58 -24.27 -15.94
N ILE A 85 2.97 -24.14 -17.10
CA ILE A 85 3.32 -23.14 -18.10
C ILE A 85 2.30 -22.00 -18.03
N TYR A 86 2.72 -20.88 -17.49
CA TYR A 86 1.86 -19.70 -17.33
C TYR A 86 1.69 -18.95 -18.66
N PRO A 87 0.52 -18.37 -18.93
CA PRO A 87 0.32 -17.53 -20.11
C PRO A 87 1.20 -16.28 -20.02
N SER A 88 1.77 -15.88 -21.14
CA SER A 88 2.64 -14.69 -21.19
C SER A 88 1.87 -13.40 -21.47
N TYR A 89 0.68 -13.52 -22.05
CA TYR A 89 -0.17 -12.41 -22.51
C TYR A 89 -1.61 -12.90 -22.66
N GLY A 90 -2.50 -11.97 -22.94
CA GLY A 90 -3.93 -12.21 -23.14
C GLY A 90 -4.77 -11.35 -22.19
N PRO A 91 -5.75 -10.58 -22.72
CA PRO A 91 -6.55 -9.70 -21.87
C PRO A 91 -7.27 -10.41 -20.72
N PHE A 92 -7.71 -11.65 -20.93
CA PHE A 92 -8.32 -12.47 -19.89
C PHE A 92 -7.28 -12.88 -18.84
N ASP A 93 -6.14 -13.40 -19.28
CA ASP A 93 -5.07 -13.90 -18.42
C ASP A 93 -4.41 -12.78 -17.62
N GLU A 94 -4.25 -11.61 -18.25
CA GLU A 94 -3.72 -10.40 -17.58
C GLU A 94 -4.69 -9.87 -16.52
N ARG A 95 -5.97 -9.78 -16.85
CA ARG A 95 -7.01 -9.28 -15.94
C ARG A 95 -7.17 -10.18 -14.71
N HIS A 96 -7.16 -11.49 -14.89
CA HIS A 96 -7.26 -12.46 -13.80
C HIS A 96 -5.94 -12.64 -13.05
N GLY A 97 -4.84 -12.09 -13.57
CA GLY A 97 -3.53 -12.16 -12.97
C GLY A 97 -2.73 -13.41 -13.31
N TYR A 98 -3.24 -14.31 -14.16
CA TYR A 98 -2.58 -15.58 -14.46
C TYR A 98 -1.22 -15.40 -15.13
N SER A 99 -1.07 -14.42 -16.00
CA SER A 99 0.20 -14.07 -16.64
C SER A 99 1.26 -13.51 -15.67
N LYS A 100 0.84 -13.00 -14.53
CA LYS A 100 1.72 -12.40 -13.51
C LYS A 100 1.88 -13.28 -12.27
N LEU A 101 1.23 -14.44 -12.20
CA LEU A 101 1.30 -15.35 -11.05
C LEU A 101 2.72 -15.70 -10.63
N PRO A 102 3.67 -16.04 -11.53
CA PRO A 102 5.06 -16.28 -11.12
C PRO A 102 5.66 -15.12 -10.34
N GLN A 103 5.42 -13.89 -10.79
CA GLN A 103 5.93 -12.69 -10.12
C GLN A 103 5.23 -12.45 -8.77
N TYR A 104 3.94 -12.76 -8.65
CA TYR A 104 3.22 -12.67 -7.39
C TYR A 104 3.72 -13.70 -6.38
N ILE A 105 3.91 -14.94 -6.82
CA ILE A 105 4.47 -16.02 -6.00
C ILE A 105 5.85 -15.62 -5.48
N ASP A 106 6.76 -15.18 -6.35
CA ASP A 106 8.11 -14.77 -5.95
C ASP A 106 8.10 -13.65 -4.90
N ARG A 107 7.24 -12.64 -5.08
CA ARG A 107 7.10 -11.53 -4.12
C ARG A 107 6.53 -11.98 -2.78
N LEU A 108 5.61 -12.94 -2.79
CA LEU A 108 5.02 -13.49 -1.58
C LEU A 108 5.99 -14.41 -0.83
N LEU A 109 6.79 -15.22 -1.55
CA LEU A 109 7.85 -16.03 -0.95
C LEU A 109 8.88 -15.15 -0.22
N GLN A 110 9.25 -13.99 -0.79
CA GLN A 110 10.12 -13.02 -0.13
C GLN A 110 9.51 -12.38 1.13
N ARG A 111 8.20 -12.55 1.36
CA ARG A 111 7.44 -12.01 2.49
C ARG A 111 6.90 -13.06 3.43
N ASN A 112 7.63 -14.17 3.55
CA ASN A 112 7.33 -15.29 4.44
C ASN A 112 6.01 -16.03 4.13
N PHE A 113 5.54 -16.00 2.89
CA PHE A 113 4.52 -16.94 2.43
C PHE A 113 5.19 -18.17 1.85
N GLN A 114 4.50 -19.32 1.94
CA GLN A 114 4.92 -20.58 1.31
C GLN A 114 3.77 -21.11 0.48
N VAL A 115 4.09 -21.72 -0.65
CA VAL A 115 3.12 -22.45 -1.47
C VAL A 115 2.77 -23.73 -0.72
N THR A 116 1.49 -23.88 -0.36
CA THR A 116 0.97 -25.07 0.32
C THR A 116 0.25 -26.00 -0.63
N GLN A 117 -0.34 -25.45 -1.69
CA GLN A 117 -0.99 -26.21 -2.74
C GLN A 117 -0.73 -25.55 -4.09
N GLN A 118 -0.48 -26.37 -5.10
CA GLN A 118 -0.30 -25.89 -6.47
C GLN A 118 -0.70 -26.97 -7.47
N VAL A 119 -1.24 -26.56 -8.61
CA VAL A 119 -1.58 -27.47 -9.68
C VAL A 119 -0.33 -28.09 -10.29
N GLU A 120 -0.44 -29.37 -10.68
CA GLU A 120 0.54 -30.08 -11.51
C GLU A 120 -0.09 -30.41 -12.87
N PHE A 121 0.60 -30.07 -13.96
CA PHE A 121 0.22 -30.41 -15.33
C PHE A 121 0.61 -31.86 -15.64
N SER A 122 -0.27 -32.60 -16.35
CA SER A 122 0.14 -33.82 -17.01
C SER A 122 1.23 -33.52 -18.06
N PRO A 123 2.11 -34.49 -18.36
CA PRO A 123 3.14 -34.27 -19.38
C PRO A 123 2.57 -33.84 -20.74
N ALA A 124 1.41 -34.36 -21.13
CA ALA A 124 0.71 -33.97 -22.37
C ALA A 124 0.25 -32.51 -22.32
N LEU A 125 -0.29 -32.04 -21.19
CA LEU A 125 -0.71 -30.65 -21.06
C LEU A 125 0.50 -29.70 -21.01
N GLN A 126 1.57 -30.11 -20.37
CA GLN A 126 2.81 -29.33 -20.35
C GLN A 126 3.37 -29.13 -21.76
N GLU A 127 3.49 -30.20 -22.55
CA GLU A 127 3.92 -30.14 -23.95
C GLU A 127 2.98 -29.25 -24.78
N TYR A 128 1.67 -29.42 -24.62
CA TYR A 128 0.65 -28.63 -25.31
C TYR A 128 0.81 -27.13 -25.04
N ALA A 129 0.99 -26.75 -23.77
CA ALA A 129 1.18 -25.36 -23.39
C ALA A 129 2.55 -24.80 -23.82
N GLN A 130 3.63 -25.62 -23.86
CA GLN A 130 4.95 -25.21 -24.34
C GLN A 130 4.96 -24.84 -25.82
N ILE A 131 4.15 -25.51 -26.66
CA ILE A 131 3.97 -25.17 -28.07
C ILE A 131 3.30 -23.79 -28.22
N GLY A 132 2.60 -23.34 -27.17
CA GLY A 132 1.90 -22.06 -27.10
C GLY A 132 0.38 -22.20 -27.29
N PHE A 133 -0.18 -23.41 -27.21
CA PHE A 133 -1.61 -23.61 -27.20
C PHE A 133 -2.21 -23.22 -25.85
N PHE A 134 -3.48 -22.79 -25.87
CA PHE A 134 -4.18 -22.37 -24.65
C PHE A 134 -4.77 -23.59 -23.94
N PRO A 135 -4.45 -23.85 -22.65
CA PRO A 135 -4.95 -25.00 -21.90
C PRO A 135 -6.48 -25.11 -21.97
N PRO A 136 -7.01 -26.29 -22.27
CA PRO A 136 -8.45 -26.48 -22.29
C PRO A 136 -8.98 -26.73 -20.87
N TYR A 137 -9.82 -25.83 -20.37
CA TYR A 137 -10.54 -25.94 -19.09
C TYR A 137 -11.82 -25.11 -19.16
N HIS A 138 -12.68 -25.24 -18.17
CA HIS A 138 -13.86 -24.39 -18.07
C HIS A 138 -13.46 -23.03 -17.48
N GLU A 139 -13.34 -22.04 -18.34
CA GLU A 139 -12.95 -20.70 -17.96
C GLU A 139 -14.09 -19.97 -17.24
N LYS A 140 -13.75 -19.26 -16.18
CA LYS A 140 -14.71 -18.51 -15.37
C LYS A 140 -15.30 -17.36 -16.19
N ALA A 141 -16.61 -17.28 -16.27
CA ALA A 141 -17.30 -16.12 -16.85
C ALA A 141 -17.11 -14.87 -15.99
N GLN A 142 -16.87 -15.06 -14.70
CA GLN A 142 -16.81 -14.03 -13.68
C GLN A 142 -15.75 -14.39 -12.64
N SER A 143 -14.94 -13.43 -12.23
CA SER A 143 -13.98 -13.59 -11.13
C SER A 143 -13.74 -12.24 -10.47
N GLY A 144 -12.94 -12.22 -9.42
CA GLY A 144 -12.61 -10.99 -8.73
C GLY A 144 -11.99 -11.26 -7.37
N LEU A 145 -11.90 -10.19 -6.57
CA LEU A 145 -11.33 -10.25 -5.23
C LEU A 145 -12.39 -10.64 -4.20
N THR A 146 -12.15 -11.74 -3.50
CA THR A 146 -12.90 -12.11 -2.29
C THR A 146 -12.02 -11.99 -1.07
N LEU A 147 -12.47 -11.27 -0.05
CA LEU A 147 -11.81 -11.20 1.25
C LEU A 147 -12.65 -11.96 2.27
N LEU A 148 -12.03 -12.91 2.94
CA LEU A 148 -12.64 -13.70 4.00
C LEU A 148 -12.12 -13.26 5.37
N ASP A 149 -12.94 -13.39 6.38
CA ASP A 149 -12.53 -13.22 7.77
C ASP A 149 -11.79 -14.46 8.32
N CYS A 150 -11.40 -14.45 9.59
CA CYS A 150 -10.71 -15.55 10.23
C CYS A 150 -11.56 -16.82 10.41
N ARG A 151 -12.88 -16.73 10.21
CA ARG A 151 -13.84 -17.84 10.26
C ARG A 151 -14.30 -18.26 8.86
N ASN A 152 -13.63 -17.77 7.79
CA ASN A 152 -14.01 -17.94 6.39
C ASN A 152 -15.41 -17.39 6.06
N THR A 153 -15.79 -16.27 6.66
CA THR A 153 -17.00 -15.52 6.34
C THR A 153 -16.64 -14.35 5.43
N ASP A 154 -17.51 -14.02 4.48
CA ASP A 154 -17.26 -12.95 3.52
C ASP A 154 -17.17 -11.58 4.21
N LEU A 155 -16.04 -10.90 4.03
CA LEU A 155 -15.80 -9.51 4.43
C LEU A 155 -16.04 -8.55 3.28
N TYR A 156 -15.64 -8.95 2.09
CA TYR A 156 -15.71 -8.14 0.88
C TYR A 156 -15.67 -9.04 -0.33
N GLU A 157 -16.53 -8.73 -1.28
CA GLU A 157 -16.57 -9.40 -2.57
C GLU A 157 -16.67 -8.36 -3.68
N PHE A 158 -15.82 -8.50 -4.66
CA PHE A 158 -15.90 -7.76 -5.90
C PHE A 158 -15.82 -8.74 -7.06
N THR A 159 -16.83 -8.77 -7.89
CA THR A 159 -16.91 -9.63 -9.07
C THR A 159 -16.91 -8.79 -10.34
N TYR A 160 -16.23 -9.31 -11.37
CA TYR A 160 -16.16 -8.69 -12.68
C TYR A 160 -16.06 -9.72 -13.81
N PRO A 161 -16.81 -9.57 -14.93
CA PRO A 161 -17.95 -8.64 -15.09
C PRO A 161 -19.07 -8.91 -14.08
N LYS A 162 -19.90 -7.91 -13.78
CA LYS A 162 -20.95 -8.07 -12.76
C LYS A 162 -22.17 -8.82 -13.26
N ARG A 163 -22.47 -8.73 -14.56
CA ARG A 163 -23.70 -9.24 -15.19
C ARG A 163 -23.32 -10.21 -16.28
N VAL A 164 -23.42 -11.49 -15.98
CA VAL A 164 -23.06 -12.58 -16.88
C VAL A 164 -24.17 -13.63 -16.93
N TYR A 165 -24.24 -14.35 -18.02
CA TYR A 165 -25.04 -15.57 -18.11
C TYR A 165 -24.29 -16.72 -17.43
N GLN A 166 -24.93 -17.39 -16.48
CA GLN A 166 -24.40 -18.58 -15.82
C GLN A 166 -24.75 -19.85 -16.64
N ASP A 167 -24.15 -20.99 -16.30
CA ASP A 167 -24.24 -22.21 -17.06
C ASP A 167 -25.69 -22.76 -17.23
N ASP A 168 -26.55 -22.49 -16.24
CA ASP A 168 -27.96 -22.91 -16.23
C ASP A 168 -28.93 -21.83 -16.73
N ASP A 169 -28.42 -20.66 -17.10
CA ASP A 169 -29.24 -19.55 -17.56
C ASP A 169 -29.87 -19.80 -18.93
N LYS A 170 -31.16 -19.46 -19.05
CA LYS A 170 -31.87 -19.46 -20.33
C LYS A 170 -31.67 -18.12 -21.04
N ILE A 171 -30.75 -18.10 -21.98
CA ILE A 171 -30.53 -16.94 -22.84
C ILE A 171 -31.74 -16.76 -23.76
N PRO A 172 -32.36 -15.55 -23.84
CA PRO A 172 -33.49 -15.32 -24.75
C PRO A 172 -33.18 -15.69 -26.20
N ASN A 173 -34.09 -16.41 -26.86
CA ASN A 173 -33.88 -16.85 -28.24
C ASN A 173 -33.62 -15.70 -29.23
N GLU A 174 -34.22 -14.53 -28.99
CA GLU A 174 -33.99 -13.33 -29.79
C GLU A 174 -32.53 -12.84 -29.72
N ILE A 175 -31.88 -13.02 -28.57
CA ILE A 175 -30.46 -12.68 -28.39
C ILE A 175 -29.62 -13.71 -29.14
N VAL A 176 -29.87 -15.01 -28.91
CA VAL A 176 -29.14 -16.10 -29.58
C VAL A 176 -29.25 -15.97 -31.09
N ASN A 177 -30.48 -15.83 -31.61
CA ASN A 177 -30.75 -15.72 -33.06
C ASN A 177 -30.06 -14.50 -33.65
N THR A 178 -30.10 -13.37 -32.97
CA THR A 178 -29.43 -12.15 -33.40
C THR A 178 -27.93 -12.34 -33.49
N LEU A 179 -27.30 -12.91 -32.46
CA LEU A 179 -25.87 -13.17 -32.42
C LEU A 179 -25.44 -14.09 -33.56
N LEU A 180 -26.13 -15.21 -33.73
CA LEU A 180 -25.81 -16.21 -34.77
C LEU A 180 -26.04 -15.65 -36.17
N PHE A 181 -27.05 -14.82 -36.37
CA PHE A 181 -27.30 -14.15 -37.62
C PHE A 181 -26.18 -13.17 -38.02
N ILE A 182 -25.70 -12.42 -37.04
CA ILE A 182 -24.67 -11.38 -37.29
C ILE A 182 -23.30 -12.03 -37.46
N GLU A 183 -22.93 -13.02 -36.62
CA GLU A 183 -21.55 -13.47 -36.46
C GLU A 183 -21.27 -14.88 -36.99
N ASN A 184 -22.20 -15.86 -36.76
CA ASN A 184 -21.86 -17.25 -37.04
C ASN A 184 -23.11 -18.16 -37.28
N ARG A 185 -23.68 -18.10 -38.48
CA ARG A 185 -24.89 -18.89 -38.85
C ARG A 185 -24.68 -20.40 -38.84
N GLU A 186 -23.45 -20.88 -39.04
CA GLU A 186 -23.09 -22.28 -39.07
C GLU A 186 -23.29 -22.99 -37.72
N LEU A 187 -23.41 -22.27 -36.62
CA LEU A 187 -23.73 -22.84 -35.31
C LEU A 187 -25.17 -23.44 -35.24
N TRP A 188 -26.06 -23.11 -36.16
CA TRP A 188 -27.39 -23.70 -36.26
C TRP A 188 -27.41 -25.11 -36.88
N THR A 189 -26.25 -25.75 -37.08
CA THR A 189 -26.16 -27.09 -37.67
C THR A 189 -26.89 -28.14 -36.82
N THR A 190 -27.47 -29.13 -37.51
CA THR A 190 -28.06 -30.32 -36.88
C THR A 190 -27.07 -31.49 -36.77
N GLU A 191 -25.89 -31.36 -37.39
CA GLU A 191 -24.87 -32.40 -37.35
C GLU A 191 -24.23 -32.47 -35.94
N PRO A 192 -24.37 -33.64 -35.23
CA PRO A 192 -24.05 -33.71 -33.83
C PRO A 192 -22.55 -33.60 -33.49
N LYS A 193 -21.66 -33.97 -34.42
CA LYS A 193 -20.24 -34.05 -34.26
C LYS A 193 -19.48 -32.94 -34.99
N LEU A 194 -20.18 -32.11 -35.79
CA LEU A 194 -19.53 -31.09 -36.61
C LEU A 194 -18.71 -30.12 -35.74
N ASN A 195 -17.46 -29.87 -36.16
CA ASN A 195 -16.59 -28.92 -35.52
C ASN A 195 -17.06 -27.48 -35.76
N PRO A 196 -17.54 -26.73 -34.73
CA PRO A 196 -18.08 -25.40 -34.88
C PRO A 196 -16.99 -24.33 -35.02
N VAL A 197 -15.72 -24.71 -34.87
CA VAL A 197 -14.56 -23.77 -34.86
C VAL A 197 -14.18 -23.36 -36.28
N ILE A 198 -14.40 -24.24 -37.27
CA ILE A 198 -13.97 -24.03 -38.65
C ILE A 198 -15.20 -23.96 -39.57
N ASP A 199 -15.43 -22.78 -40.13
CA ASP A 199 -16.33 -22.61 -41.27
C ASP A 199 -15.54 -22.93 -42.57
N TRP A 200 -15.62 -24.19 -43.03
CA TRP A 200 -14.79 -24.66 -44.12
C TRP A 200 -14.98 -23.86 -45.42
N PRO A 201 -16.21 -23.50 -45.88
CA PRO A 201 -16.39 -22.62 -47.03
C PRO A 201 -15.68 -21.27 -46.89
N ARG A 202 -15.86 -20.59 -45.78
CA ARG A 202 -15.20 -19.28 -45.53
C ARG A 202 -13.67 -19.42 -45.35
N PHE A 203 -13.23 -20.51 -44.72
CA PHE A 203 -11.81 -20.79 -44.52
C PHE A 203 -11.07 -21.00 -45.86
N ILE A 204 -11.63 -21.73 -46.79
CA ILE A 204 -11.11 -21.96 -48.11
C ILE A 204 -11.06 -20.66 -48.91
N VAL A 205 -12.14 -19.86 -48.87
CA VAL A 205 -12.19 -18.55 -49.55
C VAL A 205 -11.16 -17.60 -48.97
N ALA A 206 -11.02 -17.55 -47.62
CA ALA A 206 -10.03 -16.70 -46.97
C ALA A 206 -8.56 -17.13 -47.32
N GLY A 207 -8.30 -18.43 -47.36
CA GLY A 207 -6.99 -18.95 -47.79
C GLY A 207 -6.68 -18.63 -49.27
N MET A 208 -7.67 -18.76 -50.15
CA MET A 208 -7.52 -18.37 -51.57
C MET A 208 -7.32 -16.86 -51.74
N SER A 209 -8.00 -16.04 -50.96
CA SER A 209 -7.86 -14.59 -50.99
C SER A 209 -6.45 -14.16 -50.54
N GLN A 210 -5.88 -14.79 -49.49
CA GLN A 210 -4.51 -14.50 -49.05
C GLN A 210 -3.47 -14.90 -50.11
N ILE A 211 -3.66 -16.04 -50.83
CA ILE A 211 -2.79 -16.43 -51.91
C ILE A 211 -2.90 -15.42 -53.08
N ALA A 212 -4.13 -14.96 -53.39
CA ALA A 212 -4.37 -13.95 -54.42
C ALA A 212 -3.72 -12.60 -54.05
N GLU A 213 -3.75 -12.20 -52.79
CA GLU A 213 -3.09 -10.98 -52.29
C GLU A 213 -1.57 -11.07 -52.35
N MET A 214 -0.99 -12.27 -52.07
CA MET A 214 0.45 -12.54 -52.26
C MET A 214 0.87 -12.44 -53.76
N VAL A 215 -0.05 -12.67 -54.68
CA VAL A 215 0.18 -12.53 -56.14
C VAL A 215 -0.19 -11.12 -56.64
N GLY A 216 -0.56 -10.19 -55.73
CA GLY A 216 -0.82 -8.78 -56.05
C GLY A 216 -2.22 -8.46 -56.53
N MET A 217 -3.21 -9.36 -56.30
CA MET A 217 -4.62 -9.10 -56.64
C MET A 217 -5.37 -8.50 -55.43
N ASN A 218 -5.97 -7.33 -55.63
CA ASN A 218 -6.78 -6.69 -54.62
C ASN A 218 -8.12 -7.43 -54.47
N VAL A 219 -8.22 -8.36 -53.53
CA VAL A 219 -9.45 -9.11 -53.21
C VAL A 219 -9.87 -8.76 -51.82
N SER A 220 -11.16 -8.38 -51.65
CA SER A 220 -11.68 -8.14 -50.32
C SER A 220 -11.69 -9.44 -49.53
N THR A 221 -10.93 -9.50 -48.42
CA THR A 221 -10.83 -10.67 -47.56
C THR A 221 -12.12 -10.84 -46.76
N ALA A 222 -12.92 -11.87 -47.08
CA ALA A 222 -13.99 -12.33 -46.21
C ALA A 222 -13.37 -12.93 -44.95
N GLY A 223 -13.71 -12.42 -43.77
CA GLY A 223 -13.18 -12.91 -42.48
C GLY A 223 -13.64 -14.34 -42.19
N GLY A 224 -12.70 -15.29 -42.11
CA GLY A 224 -12.96 -16.72 -41.77
C GLY A 224 -13.02 -17.01 -40.26
N SER A 225 -13.30 -16.03 -39.40
CA SER A 225 -13.35 -16.24 -37.95
C SER A 225 -14.74 -16.63 -37.49
N THR A 226 -14.84 -17.69 -36.67
CA THR A 226 -16.05 -18.15 -35.96
C THR A 226 -16.10 -17.56 -34.56
N LEU A 227 -17.23 -17.64 -33.85
CA LEU A 227 -17.39 -17.22 -32.45
C LEU A 227 -16.34 -17.91 -31.56
N ALA A 228 -16.10 -19.20 -31.74
CA ALA A 228 -15.11 -19.93 -30.96
C ALA A 228 -13.70 -19.34 -31.11
N THR A 229 -13.27 -19.04 -32.34
CA THR A 229 -11.95 -18.42 -32.57
C THR A 229 -11.88 -16.96 -32.13
N GLN A 230 -13.01 -16.26 -32.10
CA GLN A 230 -13.09 -14.90 -31.55
C GLN A 230 -12.93 -14.90 -30.03
N ILE A 231 -13.51 -15.87 -29.31
CA ILE A 231 -13.33 -16.03 -27.86
C ILE A 231 -11.85 -16.25 -27.54
N GLU A 232 -11.16 -17.20 -28.20
CA GLU A 232 -9.74 -17.43 -28.01
C GLU A 232 -8.90 -16.17 -28.30
N LYS A 233 -9.27 -15.42 -29.33
CA LYS A 233 -8.64 -14.14 -29.66
C LYS A 233 -8.80 -13.12 -28.52
N PHE A 234 -10.02 -12.89 -28.04
CA PHE A 234 -10.32 -11.88 -27.02
C PHE A 234 -9.74 -12.24 -25.65
N ARG A 235 -9.63 -13.55 -25.35
CA ARG A 235 -9.12 -14.02 -24.05
C ARG A 235 -7.61 -14.14 -24.04
N HIS A 236 -7.01 -14.82 -25.00
CA HIS A 236 -5.65 -15.34 -24.89
C HIS A 236 -4.65 -14.77 -25.92
N SER A 237 -5.10 -14.06 -26.95
CA SER A 237 -4.17 -13.48 -27.91
C SER A 237 -3.62 -12.14 -27.44
N SER A 238 -2.42 -11.78 -27.88
CA SER A 238 -1.79 -10.52 -27.52
C SER A 238 -2.71 -9.33 -27.84
N GLN A 239 -3.01 -8.51 -26.83
CA GLN A 239 -3.92 -7.36 -26.93
C GLN A 239 -5.33 -7.69 -27.48
N GLY A 240 -5.73 -8.97 -27.45
CA GLY A 240 -7.01 -9.41 -28.04
C GLY A 240 -7.03 -9.35 -29.56
N LEU A 241 -5.89 -9.37 -30.22
CA LEU A 241 -5.73 -9.25 -31.67
C LEU A 241 -5.12 -10.52 -32.28
N THR A 242 -5.35 -10.74 -33.59
CA THR A 242 -4.67 -11.76 -34.39
C THR A 242 -3.59 -11.05 -35.20
N LEU A 243 -2.32 -11.17 -34.79
CA LEU A 243 -1.21 -10.44 -35.39
C LEU A 243 -0.48 -11.26 -36.47
N SER A 244 -0.66 -12.59 -36.49
CA SER A 244 0.04 -13.49 -37.38
C SER A 244 -0.82 -14.70 -37.79
N ILE A 245 -0.40 -15.40 -38.85
CA ILE A 245 -0.97 -16.70 -39.26
C ILE A 245 -0.82 -17.73 -38.12
N LYS A 246 0.32 -17.69 -37.41
CA LYS A 246 0.58 -18.56 -36.27
C LYS A 246 -0.48 -18.35 -35.18
N ASP A 247 -0.79 -17.10 -34.85
CA ASP A 247 -1.82 -16.79 -33.84
C ASP A 247 -3.18 -17.36 -34.28
N LYS A 248 -3.50 -17.24 -35.56
CA LYS A 248 -4.77 -17.79 -36.10
C LYS A 248 -4.83 -19.31 -35.99
N LEU A 249 -3.73 -20.00 -36.25
CA LEU A 249 -3.64 -21.46 -36.10
C LEU A 249 -3.75 -21.89 -34.63
N LEU A 250 -3.08 -21.15 -33.71
CA LEU A 250 -3.19 -21.39 -32.26
C LEU A 250 -4.64 -21.22 -31.79
N GLN A 251 -5.34 -20.16 -32.21
CA GLN A 251 -6.77 -19.93 -31.91
C GLN A 251 -7.64 -21.07 -32.38
N ILE A 252 -7.45 -21.53 -33.66
CA ILE A 252 -8.25 -22.63 -34.24
C ILE A 252 -7.98 -23.95 -33.50
N ALA A 253 -6.73 -24.27 -33.26
CA ALA A 253 -6.37 -25.54 -32.64
C ALA A 253 -6.81 -25.58 -31.18
N SER A 254 -6.57 -24.53 -30.39
CA SER A 254 -7.01 -24.46 -28.99
C SER A 254 -8.52 -24.51 -28.88
N ALA A 255 -9.26 -23.73 -29.71
CA ALA A 255 -10.72 -23.78 -29.75
C ALA A 255 -11.24 -25.17 -30.09
N THR A 256 -10.61 -25.86 -31.06
CA THR A 256 -11.01 -27.22 -31.50
C THR A 256 -10.83 -28.23 -30.36
N VAL A 257 -9.68 -28.19 -29.66
CA VAL A 257 -9.44 -29.09 -28.51
C VAL A 257 -10.46 -28.83 -27.41
N ARG A 258 -10.73 -27.56 -27.11
CA ARG A 258 -11.73 -27.16 -26.10
C ARG A 258 -13.13 -27.64 -26.43
N VAL A 259 -13.55 -27.57 -27.67
CA VAL A 259 -14.87 -28.06 -28.13
C VAL A 259 -15.04 -29.54 -27.85
N TYR A 260 -14.03 -30.38 -28.13
CA TYR A 260 -14.08 -31.81 -27.95
C TYR A 260 -13.63 -32.30 -26.58
N GLN A 261 -13.32 -31.41 -25.64
CA GLN A 261 -12.85 -31.77 -24.30
C GLN A 261 -13.86 -32.65 -23.55
N GLN A 262 -15.16 -32.31 -23.61
CA GLN A 262 -16.20 -33.00 -22.87
C GLN A 262 -16.80 -34.19 -23.62
N GLY A 263 -16.59 -34.33 -24.92
CA GLY A 263 -17.19 -35.42 -25.72
C GLY A 263 -17.03 -35.20 -27.23
N GLU A 264 -17.47 -36.23 -27.97
CA GLU A 264 -17.51 -36.19 -29.42
C GLU A 264 -18.69 -35.36 -29.95
N ILE A 265 -19.77 -35.21 -29.14
CA ILE A 265 -20.99 -34.45 -29.49
C ILE A 265 -20.74 -32.98 -29.15
N THR A 266 -20.92 -32.08 -30.11
CA THR A 266 -20.56 -30.66 -29.98
C THR A 266 -21.75 -29.76 -29.58
N GLU A 267 -22.95 -30.25 -29.39
CA GLU A 267 -24.12 -29.46 -29.00
C GLU A 267 -23.90 -28.71 -27.66
N PRO A 268 -23.41 -29.35 -26.59
CA PRO A 268 -23.12 -28.65 -25.33
C PRO A 268 -22.03 -27.56 -25.51
N ALA A 269 -20.98 -27.85 -26.26
CA ALA A 269 -19.93 -26.92 -26.57
C ALA A 269 -20.43 -25.71 -27.38
N ARG A 270 -21.36 -25.92 -28.35
CA ARG A 270 -21.98 -24.82 -29.12
C ARG A 270 -22.78 -23.88 -28.23
N LYS A 271 -23.59 -24.42 -27.31
CA LYS A 271 -24.32 -23.63 -26.33
C LYS A 271 -23.37 -22.79 -25.47
N ARG A 272 -22.29 -23.41 -25.01
CA ARG A 272 -21.24 -22.71 -24.22
C ARG A 272 -20.51 -21.63 -25.03
N ILE A 273 -20.18 -21.85 -26.29
CA ILE A 273 -19.60 -20.83 -27.17
C ILE A 273 -20.49 -19.58 -27.25
N ILE A 274 -21.79 -19.74 -27.35
CA ILE A 274 -22.75 -18.63 -27.39
C ILE A 274 -22.69 -17.84 -26.07
N GLN A 275 -22.80 -18.55 -24.96
CA GLN A 275 -22.76 -17.99 -23.61
C GLN A 275 -21.44 -17.28 -23.32
N ASP A 276 -20.32 -17.96 -23.58
CA ASP A 276 -18.97 -17.41 -23.39
C ASP A 276 -18.74 -16.14 -24.22
N TYR A 277 -19.22 -16.12 -25.45
CA TYR A 277 -19.11 -14.93 -26.28
C TYR A 277 -19.93 -13.77 -25.74
N LEU A 278 -21.18 -14.00 -25.33
CA LEU A 278 -22.04 -12.99 -24.74
C LEU A 278 -21.44 -12.41 -23.43
N ASN A 279 -20.70 -13.23 -22.68
CA ASN A 279 -20.04 -12.83 -21.43
C ASN A 279 -18.66 -12.17 -21.65
N THR A 280 -18.00 -12.41 -22.79
CA THR A 280 -16.58 -12.03 -22.97
C THR A 280 -16.39 -10.87 -23.93
N VAL A 281 -17.34 -10.63 -24.86
CA VAL A 281 -17.16 -9.65 -25.93
C VAL A 281 -16.72 -8.28 -25.38
N PRO A 282 -15.59 -7.70 -25.89
CA PRO A 282 -15.10 -6.41 -25.42
C PRO A 282 -15.93 -5.27 -26.01
N LEU A 283 -16.41 -4.37 -25.16
CA LEU A 283 -17.29 -3.26 -25.51
C LEU A 283 -16.71 -1.88 -25.09
N SER A 284 -15.41 -1.68 -25.27
CA SER A 284 -14.67 -0.48 -24.94
C SER A 284 -14.65 -0.17 -23.44
N SER A 285 -14.25 1.04 -23.09
CA SER A 285 -14.27 1.56 -21.72
C SER A 285 -15.32 2.65 -21.60
N ALA A 286 -16.27 2.44 -20.70
CA ALA A 286 -17.34 3.42 -20.45
C ALA A 286 -16.94 4.42 -19.34
N PRO A 287 -17.28 5.71 -19.48
CA PRO A 287 -16.97 6.73 -18.48
C PRO A 287 -17.51 6.35 -17.08
N ASN A 288 -16.67 6.47 -16.06
CA ASN A 288 -16.94 6.11 -14.66
C ASN A 288 -17.25 4.61 -14.39
N HIS A 289 -17.08 3.75 -15.39
CA HIS A 289 -17.27 2.30 -15.24
C HIS A 289 -15.95 1.54 -15.44
N GLY A 290 -15.11 2.04 -16.35
CA GLY A 290 -13.90 1.35 -16.79
C GLY A 290 -14.19 0.41 -17.96
N GLU A 291 -13.39 -0.64 -18.12
CA GLU A 291 -13.57 -1.65 -19.17
C GLU A 291 -14.94 -2.30 -19.09
N VAL A 292 -15.53 -2.59 -20.24
CA VAL A 292 -16.83 -3.23 -20.36
C VAL A 292 -16.67 -4.53 -21.13
N HIS A 293 -17.04 -5.65 -20.50
CA HIS A 293 -17.04 -6.97 -21.11
C HIS A 293 -18.42 -7.61 -21.01
N GLY A 294 -18.84 -8.22 -22.11
CA GLY A 294 -20.12 -8.91 -22.20
C GLY A 294 -21.32 -7.99 -22.40
N ILE A 295 -22.38 -8.60 -22.88
CA ILE A 295 -23.65 -7.89 -23.20
C ILE A 295 -24.34 -7.42 -21.92
N GLY A 296 -24.24 -8.17 -20.82
CA GLY A 296 -24.87 -7.81 -19.54
C GLY A 296 -24.32 -6.50 -18.97
N ASP A 297 -23.01 -6.41 -18.80
CA ASP A 297 -22.38 -5.16 -18.35
C ASP A 297 -22.46 -4.05 -19.43
N GLY A 298 -22.49 -4.43 -20.73
CA GLY A 298 -22.71 -3.49 -21.83
C GLY A 298 -24.05 -2.77 -21.75
N LEU A 299 -25.15 -3.50 -21.50
CA LEU A 299 -26.48 -2.92 -21.31
C LEU A 299 -26.53 -1.92 -20.15
N TRP A 300 -25.88 -2.27 -19.05
CA TRP A 300 -25.83 -1.38 -17.89
C TRP A 300 -24.92 -0.18 -18.07
N ALA A 301 -23.70 -0.40 -18.56
CA ALA A 301 -22.68 0.65 -18.64
C ALA A 301 -23.03 1.70 -19.71
N TRP A 302 -23.49 1.27 -20.86
CA TRP A 302 -23.77 2.17 -21.99
C TRP A 302 -25.17 2.74 -21.98
N PHE A 303 -26.19 1.96 -21.55
CA PHE A 303 -27.60 2.37 -21.65
C PHE A 303 -28.29 2.48 -20.29
N GLY A 304 -27.70 1.99 -19.20
CA GLY A 304 -28.33 1.97 -17.87
C GLY A 304 -29.46 0.94 -17.76
N THR A 305 -29.52 -0.01 -18.67
CA THR A 305 -30.55 -1.05 -18.70
C THR A 305 -30.15 -2.19 -17.76
N ASP A 306 -31.06 -2.51 -16.87
CA ASP A 306 -30.90 -3.62 -15.93
C ASP A 306 -30.93 -4.97 -16.66
N PHE A 307 -29.99 -5.86 -16.34
CA PHE A 307 -29.76 -7.12 -17.02
C PHE A 307 -30.93 -8.11 -16.86
N ASP A 308 -31.43 -8.25 -15.65
CA ASP A 308 -32.56 -9.18 -15.35
C ASP A 308 -33.84 -8.70 -16.01
N THR A 309 -34.08 -7.39 -15.94
CA THR A 309 -35.21 -6.76 -16.64
C THR A 309 -35.11 -6.95 -18.14
N ALA A 310 -33.93 -6.82 -18.74
CA ALA A 310 -33.73 -7.04 -20.16
C ALA A 310 -34.06 -8.48 -20.58
N ASN A 311 -33.55 -9.46 -19.82
CA ASN A 311 -33.82 -10.89 -20.09
C ASN A 311 -35.30 -11.25 -19.93
N GLN A 312 -35.96 -10.72 -18.89
CA GLN A 312 -37.41 -10.94 -18.69
C GLN A 312 -38.23 -10.37 -19.85
N LEU A 313 -37.93 -9.18 -20.32
CA LEU A 313 -38.63 -8.52 -21.42
C LEU A 313 -38.47 -9.30 -22.75
N LEU A 314 -37.29 -9.85 -23.00
CA LEU A 314 -36.98 -10.57 -24.23
C LEU A 314 -37.47 -12.02 -24.18
N SER A 315 -37.51 -12.68 -23.04
CA SER A 315 -37.99 -14.05 -22.87
C SER A 315 -39.51 -14.18 -22.91
N SER A 316 -40.28 -13.13 -22.67
CA SER A 316 -41.72 -13.16 -22.51
C SER A 316 -42.45 -12.42 -23.64
N PRO A 317 -42.76 -13.07 -24.77
CA PRO A 317 -43.41 -12.40 -25.92
C PRO A 317 -44.84 -11.93 -25.67
N GLN A 318 -45.48 -12.36 -24.59
CA GLN A 318 -46.89 -12.09 -24.32
C GLN A 318 -47.20 -10.85 -23.49
N ILE A 319 -46.22 -10.09 -23.02
CA ILE A 319 -46.47 -8.88 -22.22
C ILE A 319 -46.84 -7.71 -23.15
N LYS A 320 -48.12 -7.59 -23.47
CA LYS A 320 -48.66 -6.47 -24.29
C LYS A 320 -48.39 -5.07 -23.74
N ALA A 321 -48.20 -4.96 -22.44
CA ALA A 321 -48.06 -3.65 -21.75
C ALA A 321 -46.69 -2.96 -21.93
N ASN A 322 -45.64 -3.65 -22.40
CA ASN A 322 -44.26 -3.14 -22.47
C ASN A 322 -43.61 -3.28 -23.86
N THR A 323 -44.39 -3.28 -24.93
CA THR A 323 -43.87 -3.50 -26.30
C THR A 323 -42.80 -2.49 -26.72
N ALA A 324 -42.97 -1.22 -26.35
CA ALA A 324 -41.99 -0.16 -26.67
C ALA A 324 -40.67 -0.41 -25.88
N LYS A 325 -40.76 -0.75 -24.60
CA LYS A 325 -39.59 -1.05 -23.75
C LYS A 325 -38.86 -2.30 -24.21
N ARG A 326 -39.60 -3.35 -24.60
CA ARG A 326 -39.03 -4.56 -25.20
C ARG A 326 -38.28 -4.24 -26.50
N GLY A 327 -38.87 -3.39 -27.37
CA GLY A 327 -38.22 -2.91 -28.58
C GLY A 327 -36.96 -2.12 -28.30
N GLN A 328 -36.97 -1.24 -27.30
CA GLN A 328 -35.81 -0.46 -26.87
C GLN A 328 -34.67 -1.37 -26.41
N VAL A 329 -34.95 -2.32 -25.53
CA VAL A 329 -33.93 -3.27 -25.00
C VAL A 329 -33.36 -4.11 -26.14
N PHE A 330 -34.23 -4.64 -27.05
CA PHE A 330 -33.77 -5.43 -28.19
C PHE A 330 -32.84 -4.56 -29.09
N ARG A 331 -33.21 -3.31 -29.37
CA ARG A 331 -32.36 -2.38 -30.11
C ARG A 331 -30.98 -2.18 -29.46
N GLN A 332 -30.92 -2.05 -28.14
CA GLN A 332 -29.68 -1.94 -27.38
C GLN A 332 -28.80 -3.19 -27.50
N VAL A 333 -29.40 -4.38 -27.42
CA VAL A 333 -28.70 -5.66 -27.63
C VAL A 333 -28.09 -5.73 -29.04
N VAL A 334 -28.88 -5.42 -30.08
CA VAL A 334 -28.39 -5.37 -31.47
C VAL A 334 -27.26 -4.37 -31.62
N ALA A 335 -27.39 -3.19 -31.00
CA ALA A 335 -26.33 -2.16 -31.01
C ALA A 335 -25.02 -2.67 -30.43
N LEU A 336 -25.05 -3.35 -29.27
CA LEU A 336 -23.83 -3.89 -28.65
C LEU A 336 -23.20 -4.99 -29.51
N MET A 337 -24.00 -5.86 -30.10
CA MET A 337 -23.50 -6.91 -31.00
C MET A 337 -22.84 -6.34 -32.27
N ILE A 338 -23.32 -5.22 -32.79
CA ILE A 338 -22.72 -4.55 -33.95
C ILE A 338 -21.47 -3.77 -33.49
N ALA A 339 -21.56 -3.07 -32.36
CA ALA A 339 -20.50 -2.21 -31.86
C ALA A 339 -19.20 -2.97 -31.59
N GLN A 340 -19.22 -4.26 -31.29
CA GLN A 340 -18.03 -5.08 -31.03
C GLN A 340 -16.98 -5.05 -32.14
N ARG A 341 -17.38 -4.72 -33.36
CA ARG A 341 -16.47 -4.61 -34.53
C ARG A 341 -15.51 -3.42 -34.40
N ARG A 342 -15.98 -2.29 -33.83
CA ARG A 342 -15.21 -1.05 -33.56
C ARG A 342 -15.76 -0.38 -32.31
N PRO A 343 -15.60 -0.99 -31.12
CA PRO A 343 -16.34 -0.59 -29.91
C PRO A 343 -16.11 0.87 -29.53
N SER A 344 -14.86 1.34 -29.55
CA SER A 344 -14.53 2.72 -29.19
C SER A 344 -15.11 3.75 -30.17
N TYR A 345 -15.21 3.39 -31.45
CA TYR A 345 -15.84 4.28 -32.43
C TYR A 345 -17.35 4.36 -32.23
N TYR A 346 -18.05 3.20 -32.28
CA TYR A 346 -19.50 3.19 -32.24
C TYR A 346 -20.12 3.63 -30.92
N LEU A 347 -19.46 3.32 -29.78
CA LEU A 347 -19.99 3.59 -28.44
C LEU A 347 -19.58 4.97 -27.88
N LEU A 348 -18.57 5.63 -28.47
CA LEU A 348 -18.12 6.94 -27.99
C LEU A 348 -18.37 8.08 -28.97
N GLN A 349 -18.32 7.83 -30.30
CA GLN A 349 -18.34 8.90 -31.32
C GLN A 349 -19.33 8.65 -32.47
N GLY A 350 -19.38 7.45 -33.03
CA GLY A 350 -20.12 7.09 -34.23
C GLY A 350 -21.54 6.61 -33.93
N HIS A 351 -22.28 7.30 -33.07
CA HIS A 351 -23.64 6.89 -32.67
C HIS A 351 -24.63 6.86 -33.84
N GLU A 352 -24.54 7.80 -34.78
CA GLU A 352 -25.41 7.84 -35.95
C GLU A 352 -25.17 6.69 -36.91
N ASP A 353 -23.90 6.35 -37.16
CA ASP A 353 -23.53 5.18 -37.96
C ASP A 353 -24.03 3.89 -37.32
N LEU A 354 -23.90 3.80 -35.98
CA LEU A 354 -24.42 2.66 -35.22
C LEU A 354 -25.93 2.54 -35.35
N GLU A 355 -26.66 3.63 -35.18
CA GLU A 355 -28.13 3.69 -35.37
C GLU A 355 -28.55 3.14 -36.73
N ASN A 356 -27.90 3.61 -37.80
CA ASN A 356 -28.18 3.19 -39.18
C ASN A 356 -27.93 1.69 -39.40
N LEU A 357 -26.84 1.19 -38.86
CA LEU A 357 -26.51 -0.24 -38.92
C LEU A 357 -27.50 -1.09 -38.11
N VAL A 358 -27.90 -0.64 -36.94
CA VAL A 358 -28.88 -1.30 -36.07
C VAL A 358 -30.22 -1.40 -36.79
N ASP A 359 -30.69 -0.31 -37.41
CA ASP A 359 -31.92 -0.30 -38.21
C ASP A 359 -31.88 -1.34 -39.32
N SER A 360 -30.78 -1.40 -40.06
CA SER A 360 -30.57 -2.32 -41.16
C SER A 360 -30.61 -3.76 -40.70
N HIS A 361 -29.94 -4.08 -39.57
CA HIS A 361 -29.91 -5.45 -39.03
C HIS A 361 -31.31 -5.86 -38.48
N ILE A 362 -32.03 -4.98 -37.79
CA ILE A 362 -33.39 -5.25 -37.29
C ILE A 362 -34.35 -5.55 -38.45
N ARG A 363 -34.27 -4.80 -39.59
CA ARG A 363 -35.07 -5.10 -40.79
C ARG A 363 -34.73 -6.47 -41.38
N LEU A 364 -33.41 -6.81 -41.45
CA LEU A 364 -32.97 -8.09 -41.93
C LEU A 364 -33.42 -9.25 -41.01
N LEU A 365 -33.26 -9.13 -39.68
CA LEU A 365 -33.72 -10.12 -38.71
C LEU A 365 -35.25 -10.39 -38.87
N GLY A 366 -36.04 -9.35 -39.08
CA GLY A 366 -37.45 -9.48 -39.33
C GLY A 366 -37.77 -10.11 -40.72
N GLN A 367 -36.96 -9.81 -41.74
CA GLN A 367 -37.10 -10.39 -43.08
C GLN A 367 -36.81 -11.91 -43.09
N TYR A 368 -35.83 -12.36 -42.32
CA TYR A 368 -35.47 -13.74 -42.15
C TYR A 368 -36.31 -14.48 -41.09
N TYR A 369 -37.36 -13.85 -40.53
CA TYR A 369 -38.26 -14.42 -39.52
C TYR A 369 -37.56 -14.87 -38.22
N LEU A 370 -36.41 -14.27 -37.89
CA LEU A 370 -35.69 -14.57 -36.71
C LEU A 370 -36.21 -13.82 -35.46
N ILE A 371 -37.00 -12.79 -35.72
CA ILE A 371 -37.75 -12.02 -34.70
C ILE A 371 -39.19 -11.80 -35.21
N ASP A 372 -40.15 -11.69 -34.31
CA ASP A 372 -41.53 -11.40 -34.66
C ASP A 372 -41.68 -9.95 -35.18
N ARG A 373 -42.76 -9.74 -36.02
CA ARG A 373 -43.02 -8.44 -36.63
C ARG A 373 -43.26 -7.33 -35.62
N LYS A 374 -43.87 -7.64 -34.45
CA LYS A 374 -44.17 -6.66 -33.43
C LYS A 374 -42.90 -6.19 -32.74
N LEU A 375 -41.97 -7.09 -32.45
CA LEU A 375 -40.65 -6.75 -31.88
C LEU A 375 -39.84 -5.92 -32.88
N ARG A 376 -39.83 -6.31 -34.18
CA ARG A 376 -39.17 -5.53 -35.24
C ARG A 376 -39.68 -4.10 -35.27
N ASP A 377 -40.99 -3.92 -35.38
CA ASP A 377 -41.60 -2.61 -35.51
C ASP A 377 -41.43 -1.75 -34.24
N ALA A 378 -41.56 -2.40 -33.07
CA ALA A 378 -41.30 -1.76 -31.80
C ALA A 378 -39.84 -1.27 -31.69
N ALA A 379 -38.87 -2.10 -32.09
CA ALA A 379 -37.46 -1.75 -32.05
C ALA A 379 -37.07 -0.63 -33.05
N LEU A 380 -37.64 -0.66 -34.27
CA LEU A 380 -37.44 0.39 -35.26
C LEU A 380 -38.03 1.74 -34.81
N GLY A 381 -39.08 1.72 -33.99
CA GLY A 381 -39.73 2.89 -33.44
C GLY A 381 -38.98 3.55 -32.29
N GLN A 382 -37.86 2.96 -31.78
CA GLN A 382 -37.04 3.52 -30.67
C GLN A 382 -35.76 4.14 -31.22
N LYS A 383 -35.09 4.91 -30.34
CA LYS A 383 -33.72 5.43 -30.54
C LYS A 383 -32.79 4.96 -29.42
N LEU A 384 -31.49 4.82 -29.71
CA LEU A 384 -30.50 4.54 -28.69
C LEU A 384 -30.35 5.73 -27.75
N GLN A 385 -30.47 5.48 -26.45
CA GLN A 385 -30.28 6.47 -25.42
C GLN A 385 -29.09 6.07 -24.58
N PHE A 386 -27.97 6.74 -24.79
CA PHE A 386 -26.76 6.49 -24.01
C PHE A 386 -26.88 7.09 -22.60
N LYS A 387 -26.36 6.36 -21.62
CA LYS A 387 -26.37 6.76 -20.22
C LYS A 387 -25.46 7.96 -20.02
N VAL A 388 -25.99 9.02 -19.42
CA VAL A 388 -25.19 10.14 -18.94
C VAL A 388 -24.44 9.69 -17.69
N ALA A 389 -23.11 9.72 -17.74
CA ALA A 389 -22.25 9.31 -16.63
C ALA A 389 -22.46 10.23 -15.42
N LYS A 390 -23.17 9.75 -14.41
CA LYS A 390 -23.15 10.36 -13.07
C LYS A 390 -22.06 9.66 -12.25
N PRO A 391 -21.20 10.39 -11.53
CA PRO A 391 -20.24 9.77 -10.64
C PRO A 391 -21.00 8.91 -9.62
N GLN A 392 -20.94 7.61 -9.72
CA GLN A 392 -21.40 6.74 -8.66
C GLN A 392 -20.32 6.72 -7.57
N ARG A 393 -20.61 7.33 -6.43
CA ARG A 393 -19.87 7.02 -5.21
C ARG A 393 -20.16 5.57 -4.88
N ASN A 394 -19.14 4.70 -4.95
CA ASN A 394 -19.23 3.35 -4.44
C ASN A 394 -19.48 3.42 -2.93
N THR A 395 -20.74 3.33 -2.53
CA THR A 395 -21.16 3.44 -1.14
C THR A 395 -20.90 2.17 -0.32
N GLN A 396 -20.55 1.06 -0.96
CA GLN A 396 -20.35 -0.21 -0.26
C GLN A 396 -18.92 -0.48 0.25
N SER A 397 -17.89 0.11 -0.31
CA SER A 397 -16.52 -0.25 0.05
C SER A 397 -15.75 0.82 0.84
N GLY A 398 -16.36 1.98 1.13
CA GLY A 398 -15.67 3.09 1.81
C GLY A 398 -15.69 3.00 3.34
N ALA A 399 -16.59 2.20 3.91
CA ALA A 399 -16.90 2.26 5.33
C ALA A 399 -16.08 1.32 6.21
N ASP A 400 -15.50 0.24 5.68
CA ASP A 400 -14.73 -0.71 6.48
C ASP A 400 -13.22 -0.50 6.33
N LYS A 401 -12.62 0.08 7.39
CA LYS A 401 -11.18 0.36 7.46
C LYS A 401 -10.34 -0.91 7.45
N GLY A 402 -10.81 -1.96 8.09
CA GLY A 402 -10.12 -3.25 8.11
C GLY A 402 -10.01 -3.83 6.70
N VAL A 403 -11.12 -3.84 5.95
CA VAL A 403 -11.16 -4.28 4.55
C VAL A 403 -10.21 -3.46 3.68
N ASN A 404 -10.26 -2.13 3.78
CA ASN A 404 -9.39 -1.26 3.01
C ASN A 404 -7.91 -1.48 3.34
N THR A 405 -7.57 -1.70 4.62
CA THR A 405 -6.20 -2.02 5.02
C THR A 405 -5.73 -3.33 4.41
N ILE A 406 -6.55 -4.39 4.41
CA ILE A 406 -6.23 -5.67 3.77
C ILE A 406 -6.02 -5.47 2.26
N ARG A 407 -6.93 -4.77 1.57
CA ARG A 407 -6.81 -4.48 0.13
C ARG A 407 -5.52 -3.73 -0.21
N ILE A 408 -5.22 -2.64 0.50
CA ILE A 408 -4.01 -1.83 0.28
C ILE A 408 -2.74 -2.66 0.53
N ARG A 409 -2.72 -3.47 1.59
CA ARG A 409 -1.58 -4.35 1.88
C ARG A 409 -1.42 -5.44 0.84
N THR A 410 -2.50 -6.08 0.41
CA THR A 410 -2.46 -7.08 -0.66
C THR A 410 -1.97 -6.46 -1.97
N ALA A 411 -2.51 -5.29 -2.35
CA ALA A 411 -2.04 -4.54 -3.52
C ALA A 411 -0.53 -4.22 -3.45
N GLY A 412 -0.06 -3.76 -2.28
CA GLY A 412 1.36 -3.47 -2.05
C GLY A 412 2.25 -4.73 -2.07
N MET A 413 1.77 -5.87 -1.57
CA MET A 413 2.51 -7.14 -1.64
C MET A 413 2.65 -7.64 -3.07
N LEU A 414 1.59 -7.55 -3.87
CA LEU A 414 1.57 -7.96 -5.27
C LEU A 414 2.14 -6.90 -6.22
N ASN A 415 2.28 -5.65 -5.76
CA ASN A 415 2.66 -4.47 -6.54
C ASN A 415 1.71 -4.22 -7.71
N VAL A 416 0.42 -4.14 -7.38
CA VAL A 416 -0.67 -3.84 -8.33
C VAL A 416 -1.49 -2.66 -7.82
N GLY A 417 -2.22 -1.98 -8.73
CA GLY A 417 -3.21 -0.97 -8.35
C GLY A 417 -4.46 -1.60 -7.72
N LEU A 418 -5.23 -0.83 -6.95
CA LEU A 418 -6.49 -1.35 -6.37
C LEU A 418 -7.51 -1.73 -7.45
N TYR A 419 -7.52 -1.04 -8.59
CA TYR A 419 -8.38 -1.36 -9.72
C TYR A 419 -8.08 -2.75 -10.30
N ASP A 420 -6.80 -3.07 -10.44
CA ASP A 420 -6.35 -4.37 -10.94
C ASP A 420 -6.56 -5.45 -9.89
N LEU A 421 -6.23 -5.15 -8.62
CA LEU A 421 -6.42 -6.08 -7.50
C LEU A 421 -7.86 -6.59 -7.41
N ASP A 422 -8.84 -5.69 -7.51
CA ASP A 422 -10.26 -6.06 -7.42
C ASP A 422 -10.70 -7.04 -8.53
N ARG A 423 -9.96 -7.09 -9.64
CA ARG A 423 -10.25 -7.93 -10.81
C ARG A 423 -9.45 -9.23 -10.88
N LEU A 424 -8.46 -9.39 -9.99
CA LEU A 424 -7.71 -10.65 -9.92
C LEU A 424 -8.63 -11.80 -9.49
N ASP A 425 -8.40 -12.97 -10.02
CA ASP A 425 -9.00 -14.22 -9.53
C ASP A 425 -8.30 -14.61 -8.22
N LEU A 426 -8.71 -13.97 -7.12
CA LEU A 426 -8.00 -14.03 -5.84
C LEU A 426 -8.95 -14.07 -4.65
N THR A 427 -8.81 -15.07 -3.81
CA THR A 427 -9.39 -15.11 -2.47
C THR A 427 -8.31 -14.86 -1.42
N VAL A 428 -8.53 -13.91 -0.53
CA VAL A 428 -7.64 -13.57 0.58
C VAL A 428 -8.31 -13.91 1.90
N ASN A 429 -7.72 -14.81 2.66
CA ASN A 429 -8.15 -15.08 4.03
C ASN A 429 -7.41 -14.15 4.99
N SER A 430 -8.15 -13.31 5.70
CA SER A 430 -7.62 -12.35 6.66
C SER A 430 -7.68 -12.86 8.10
N SER A 431 -7.02 -12.14 9.01
CA SER A 431 -7.10 -12.41 10.44
C SER A 431 -8.22 -11.63 11.14
N LEU A 432 -8.95 -10.76 10.42
CA LEU A 432 -10.03 -9.96 11.00
C LEU A 432 -11.21 -10.84 11.42
N HIS A 433 -11.95 -10.37 12.43
CA HIS A 433 -13.21 -10.98 12.84
C HIS A 433 -14.36 -10.08 12.37
N SER A 434 -15.07 -10.48 11.32
CA SER A 434 -16.05 -9.65 10.60
C SER A 434 -17.13 -9.05 11.48
N GLU A 435 -17.76 -9.89 12.30
CA GLU A 435 -18.87 -9.49 13.17
C GLU A 435 -18.41 -8.47 14.23
N LEU A 436 -17.29 -8.75 14.92
CA LEU A 436 -16.73 -7.84 15.92
C LEU A 436 -16.26 -6.53 15.28
N GLN A 437 -15.61 -6.61 14.12
CA GLN A 437 -15.21 -5.45 13.33
C GLN A 437 -16.41 -4.53 13.04
N GLN A 438 -17.51 -5.10 12.61
CA GLN A 438 -18.74 -4.34 12.30
C GLN A 438 -19.39 -3.75 13.54
N GLN A 439 -19.52 -4.54 14.60
CA GLN A 439 -20.13 -4.08 15.88
C GLN A 439 -19.33 -2.90 16.46
N VAL A 440 -17.99 -2.99 16.48
CA VAL A 440 -17.13 -1.90 16.98
C VAL A 440 -17.22 -0.68 16.06
N SER A 441 -17.18 -0.86 14.74
CA SER A 441 -17.31 0.25 13.79
C SER A 441 -18.63 1.01 13.97
N ASN A 442 -19.73 0.29 14.10
CA ASN A 442 -21.05 0.86 14.31
C ASN A 442 -21.12 1.60 15.66
N TYR A 443 -20.56 1.01 16.72
CA TYR A 443 -20.47 1.65 18.02
C TYR A 443 -19.71 2.96 17.96
N LEU A 444 -18.50 2.99 17.37
CA LEU A 444 -17.68 4.20 17.27
C LEU A 444 -18.39 5.31 16.47
N ARG A 445 -19.09 4.97 15.40
CA ARG A 445 -19.89 5.94 14.62
C ARG A 445 -21.09 6.47 15.41
N SER A 446 -21.73 5.62 16.20
CA SER A 446 -22.89 6.02 17.01
C SER A 446 -22.56 7.03 18.11
N LEU A 447 -21.28 7.14 18.52
CA LEU A 447 -20.84 8.10 19.56
C LEU A 447 -21.02 9.56 19.15
N GLY A 448 -21.17 9.85 17.85
CA GLY A 448 -21.55 11.17 17.36
C GLY A 448 -23.01 11.56 17.62
N GLN A 449 -23.85 10.64 18.09
CA GLN A 449 -25.26 10.87 18.43
C GLN A 449 -25.41 11.19 19.90
N THR A 450 -26.17 12.24 20.25
CA THR A 450 -26.35 12.69 21.62
C THR A 450 -26.94 11.61 22.53
N SER A 451 -27.92 10.85 22.05
CA SER A 451 -28.54 9.76 22.81
C SER A 451 -27.57 8.64 23.18
N THR A 452 -26.65 8.28 22.26
CA THR A 452 -25.60 7.28 22.54
C THR A 452 -24.55 7.87 23.48
N ALA A 453 -24.15 9.12 23.28
CA ALA A 453 -23.16 9.80 24.10
C ALA A 453 -23.65 9.94 25.58
N GLU A 454 -24.91 10.26 25.79
CA GLU A 454 -25.53 10.29 27.13
C GLU A 454 -25.56 8.91 27.77
N LYS A 455 -26.02 7.88 27.04
CA LYS A 455 -26.06 6.50 27.51
C LYS A 455 -24.69 5.98 27.92
N VAL A 456 -23.67 6.31 27.15
CA VAL A 456 -22.29 5.89 27.40
C VAL A 456 -21.62 6.78 28.47
N GLY A 457 -22.17 7.97 28.77
CA GLY A 457 -21.61 8.92 29.71
C GLY A 457 -20.40 9.69 29.17
N LEU A 458 -20.46 10.11 27.91
CA LEU A 458 -19.39 10.89 27.24
C LEU A 458 -19.49 12.39 27.50
N LEU A 459 -20.57 12.87 28.13
CA LEU A 459 -20.78 14.29 28.37
C LEU A 459 -20.35 14.69 29.80
N GLY A 460 -19.67 15.81 29.94
CA GLY A 460 -19.25 16.37 31.20
C GLY A 460 -17.85 16.95 31.25
N GLU A 461 -17.40 17.36 32.43
CA GLU A 461 -16.08 17.94 32.68
C GLU A 461 -14.97 16.99 32.24
N ARG A 462 -14.01 17.48 31.44
CA ARG A 462 -12.91 16.74 30.81
C ARG A 462 -13.32 15.63 29.83
N LEU A 463 -14.57 15.64 29.43
CA LEU A 463 -15.18 14.82 28.39
C LEU A 463 -15.65 15.75 27.26
N LEU A 464 -16.86 15.59 26.76
CA LEU A 464 -17.37 16.35 25.62
C LEU A 464 -18.60 17.16 26.00
N GLU A 465 -18.89 18.17 25.19
CA GLU A 465 -20.15 18.88 25.13
C GLU A 465 -20.98 18.34 23.94
N PRO A 466 -22.33 18.45 23.98
CA PRO A 466 -23.19 17.94 22.90
C PRO A 466 -22.83 18.47 21.50
N SER A 467 -22.39 19.73 21.40
CA SER A 467 -21.95 20.39 20.13
C SER A 467 -20.67 19.83 19.56
N GLN A 468 -19.87 19.12 20.36
CA GLN A 468 -18.54 18.63 20.01
C GLN A 468 -18.55 17.21 19.48
N LEU A 469 -19.62 16.44 19.71
CA LEU A 469 -19.68 14.99 19.48
C LEU A 469 -19.31 14.58 18.04
N GLN A 470 -19.78 15.31 17.05
CA GLN A 470 -19.55 14.97 15.63
C GLN A 470 -18.16 15.31 15.11
N ASN A 471 -17.40 16.09 15.88
CA ASN A 471 -16.05 16.52 15.45
C ASN A 471 -14.95 15.61 16.01
N VAL A 472 -15.26 14.66 16.88
CA VAL A 472 -14.30 13.71 17.45
C VAL A 472 -14.26 12.46 16.60
N LEU A 473 -13.07 12.10 16.16
CA LEU A 473 -12.79 10.86 15.45
C LEU A 473 -12.25 9.83 16.44
N TYR A 474 -12.77 8.61 16.38
CA TYR A 474 -12.33 7.52 17.24
C TYR A 474 -11.68 6.44 16.38
N SER A 475 -10.56 5.89 16.84
CA SER A 475 -9.93 4.74 16.20
C SER A 475 -9.67 3.64 17.22
N PHE A 476 -9.82 2.39 16.78
CA PHE A 476 -9.66 1.22 17.64
C PHE A 476 -8.93 0.11 16.93
N THR A 477 -8.01 -0.54 17.65
CA THR A 477 -7.36 -1.77 17.23
C THR A 477 -7.44 -2.82 18.33
N LEU A 478 -7.65 -4.07 17.93
CA LEU A 478 -7.58 -5.22 18.84
C LEU A 478 -6.77 -6.33 18.19
N TYR A 479 -5.77 -6.81 18.90
CA TYR A 479 -4.91 -7.89 18.50
C TYR A 479 -5.13 -9.09 19.43
N GLU A 480 -5.03 -10.28 18.87
CA GLU A 480 -5.00 -11.53 19.60
C GLU A 480 -3.61 -12.15 19.51
N LYS A 481 -3.01 -12.44 20.65
CA LYS A 481 -1.75 -13.17 20.77
C LYS A 481 -1.98 -14.63 20.45
N THR A 482 -1.16 -15.17 19.56
CA THR A 482 -1.03 -16.61 19.32
C THR A 482 0.40 -17.07 19.63
N ALA A 483 0.67 -18.35 19.56
CA ALA A 483 2.01 -18.87 19.84
C ALA A 483 3.10 -18.29 18.90
N THR A 484 2.75 -17.90 17.67
CA THR A 484 3.70 -17.52 16.63
C THR A 484 3.49 -16.13 16.06
N ALA A 485 2.35 -15.48 16.34
CA ALA A 485 2.00 -14.20 15.73
C ALA A 485 1.01 -13.40 16.59
N ASN A 486 0.98 -12.09 16.38
CA ASN A 486 -0.08 -11.20 16.83
C ASN A 486 -1.08 -11.03 15.68
N ARG A 487 -2.29 -11.54 15.81
CA ARG A 487 -3.32 -11.49 14.78
C ARG A 487 -4.24 -10.30 15.00
N VAL A 488 -4.40 -9.47 13.98
CA VAL A 488 -5.31 -8.32 14.04
C VAL A 488 -6.74 -8.81 13.93
N ARG A 489 -7.55 -8.60 14.97
CA ARG A 489 -8.96 -9.00 15.02
C ARG A 489 -9.91 -7.87 14.66
N VAL A 490 -9.57 -6.65 15.10
CA VAL A 490 -10.31 -5.43 14.76
C VAL A 490 -9.33 -4.33 14.43
N GLN A 491 -9.59 -3.62 13.35
CA GLN A 491 -8.89 -2.39 12.97
C GLN A 491 -9.89 -1.47 12.29
N THR A 492 -10.32 -0.43 12.99
CA THR A 492 -11.38 0.46 12.50
C THR A 492 -11.26 1.87 13.06
N ASP A 493 -11.97 2.80 12.47
CA ASP A 493 -12.21 4.14 13.00
C ASP A 493 -13.65 4.62 12.69
N SER A 494 -14.04 5.75 13.27
CA SER A 494 -15.38 6.31 13.12
C SER A 494 -15.59 7.09 11.80
N THR A 495 -14.59 7.17 10.92
CA THR A 495 -14.68 7.94 9.68
C THR A 495 -15.01 7.07 8.46
N ASP A 496 -15.62 7.71 7.44
CA ASP A 496 -15.81 7.09 6.12
C ASP A 496 -14.67 7.43 5.15
N GLN A 497 -13.58 8.05 5.63
CA GLN A 497 -12.44 8.43 4.80
C GLN A 497 -11.53 7.21 4.56
N PRO A 498 -10.86 7.12 3.41
CA PRO A 498 -9.93 6.01 3.14
C PRO A 498 -8.70 6.01 4.05
N PHE A 499 -8.36 7.13 4.67
CA PHE A 499 -7.23 7.26 5.59
C PHE A 499 -7.47 6.51 6.90
N ASP A 500 -6.56 5.61 7.27
CA ASP A 500 -6.59 4.88 8.55
C ASP A 500 -5.76 5.60 9.60
N ILE A 501 -6.41 6.10 10.65
CA ILE A 501 -5.76 6.79 11.77
C ILE A 501 -4.78 5.87 12.50
N ASN A 502 -5.07 4.57 12.58
CA ASN A 502 -4.24 3.61 13.33
C ASN A 502 -2.86 3.42 12.71
N GLU A 503 -2.74 3.40 11.38
CA GLU A 503 -1.49 3.11 10.67
C GLU A 503 -0.94 4.27 9.84
N GLY A 504 -1.78 5.17 9.37
CA GLY A 504 -1.40 6.25 8.47
C GLY A 504 -0.93 7.52 9.15
N SER A 505 -1.11 7.66 10.46
CA SER A 505 -0.89 8.91 11.18
C SER A 505 0.45 8.97 11.91
N LYS A 506 0.95 10.20 12.11
CA LYS A 506 1.96 10.57 13.11
C LYS A 506 1.32 11.55 14.07
N LEU A 507 1.02 11.10 15.28
CA LEU A 507 0.28 11.87 16.26
C LEU A 507 1.10 12.09 17.53
N GLU A 508 0.96 13.26 18.14
CA GLU A 508 1.40 13.47 19.51
C GLU A 508 0.41 12.78 20.47
N LEU A 509 0.75 11.56 20.88
CA LEU A 509 -0.08 10.74 21.77
C LEU A 509 0.25 10.99 23.25
N GLY A 510 0.96 12.09 23.53
CA GLY A 510 1.23 12.61 24.86
C GLY A 510 1.91 11.60 25.77
N SER A 511 1.35 11.42 26.95
CA SER A 511 1.92 10.57 27.99
C SER A 511 2.00 9.07 27.70
N THR A 512 1.56 8.60 26.53
CA THR A 512 1.81 7.22 26.11
C THR A 512 3.31 6.97 25.86
N ALA A 513 4.06 8.02 25.48
CA ALA A 513 5.51 7.96 25.31
C ALA A 513 6.25 7.51 26.59
N LYS A 514 5.67 7.76 27.77
CA LYS A 514 6.24 7.31 29.04
C LYS A 514 6.40 5.80 29.12
N LEU A 515 5.58 5.05 28.41
CA LEU A 515 5.73 3.60 28.34
C LEU A 515 7.03 3.21 27.62
N ARG A 516 7.36 3.88 26.49
CA ARG A 516 8.64 3.66 25.80
C ARG A 516 9.83 4.06 26.65
N VAL A 517 9.72 5.17 27.37
CA VAL A 517 10.78 5.66 28.28
C VAL A 517 11.01 4.67 29.42
N LEU A 518 9.94 4.18 30.06
CA LEU A 518 10.06 3.22 31.16
C LEU A 518 10.61 1.88 30.66
N ALA A 519 10.19 1.40 29.50
CA ALA A 519 10.74 0.19 28.88
C ALA A 519 12.24 0.35 28.62
N THR A 520 12.66 1.46 28.02
CA THR A 520 14.08 1.76 27.78
C THR A 520 14.87 1.81 29.10
N TYR A 521 14.33 2.44 30.12
CA TYR A 521 14.95 2.52 31.44
C TYR A 521 15.20 1.13 32.05
N LEU A 522 14.16 0.28 32.07
CA LEU A 522 14.28 -1.06 32.65
C LEU A 522 15.20 -1.96 31.84
N GLU A 523 15.21 -1.84 30.52
CA GLU A 523 16.17 -2.54 29.65
C GLU A 523 17.63 -2.10 29.96
N ILE A 524 17.86 -0.80 30.16
CA ILE A 524 19.18 -0.28 30.57
C ILE A 524 19.59 -0.85 31.92
N ILE A 525 18.69 -0.90 32.90
CA ILE A 525 18.99 -1.53 34.21
C ILE A 525 19.34 -3.01 34.04
N ALA A 526 18.63 -3.72 33.19
CA ALA A 526 18.92 -5.12 32.87
C ALA A 526 20.30 -5.29 32.20
N GLU A 527 20.65 -4.40 31.25
CA GLU A 527 21.98 -4.39 30.62
C GLU A 527 23.10 -4.15 31.63
N ILE A 528 22.91 -3.21 32.56
CA ILE A 528 23.88 -2.93 33.63
C ILE A 528 23.99 -4.12 34.56
N HIS A 529 22.86 -4.76 34.92
CA HIS A 529 22.83 -5.97 35.73
C HIS A 529 23.65 -7.08 35.07
N ASP A 530 23.46 -7.37 33.76
CA ASP A 530 24.24 -8.37 33.05
C ASP A 530 25.73 -8.16 33.11
N LYS A 531 26.12 -6.88 32.99
CA LYS A 531 27.52 -6.51 32.96
C LYS A 531 28.18 -6.63 34.31
N TYR A 532 27.46 -6.40 35.42
CA TYR A 532 28.07 -6.19 36.73
C TYR A 532 27.57 -7.12 37.83
N SER A 533 26.47 -7.86 37.69
CA SER A 533 25.88 -8.69 38.75
C SER A 533 26.80 -9.78 39.27
N LYS A 534 27.74 -10.27 38.43
CA LYS A 534 28.72 -11.29 38.78
C LYS A 534 29.96 -10.76 39.49
N LYS A 535 30.16 -9.46 39.55
CA LYS A 535 31.29 -8.79 40.23
C LYS A 535 30.95 -8.57 41.69
N HIS A 536 31.97 -8.59 42.58
CA HIS A 536 31.75 -8.45 43.99
C HIS A 536 32.74 -7.48 44.65
N GLY A 537 32.36 -6.85 45.77
CA GLY A 537 33.19 -6.01 46.64
C GLY A 537 34.06 -5.01 45.89
N ILE A 538 35.38 -5.12 46.07
CA ILE A 538 36.38 -4.23 45.50
C ILE A 538 36.28 -4.11 43.96
N GLU A 539 35.86 -5.17 43.26
CA GLU A 539 35.70 -5.08 41.79
C GLU A 539 34.58 -4.13 41.38
N LEU A 540 33.49 -4.05 42.16
CA LEU A 540 32.41 -3.10 41.92
C LEU A 540 32.79 -1.68 42.32
N GLU A 541 33.50 -1.54 43.50
CA GLU A 541 33.96 -0.27 44.00
C GLU A 541 35.01 0.39 43.08
N SER A 542 35.80 -0.42 42.37
CA SER A 542 36.85 0.04 41.47
C SER A 542 36.35 0.54 40.12
N ILE A 543 35.03 0.38 39.79
CA ILE A 543 34.49 0.80 38.53
C ILE A 543 34.46 2.33 38.44
N VAL A 544 35.11 2.87 37.43
CA VAL A 544 35.07 4.29 37.16
C VAL A 544 33.77 4.61 36.38
N ILE A 545 32.90 5.38 37.02
CA ILE A 545 31.59 5.77 36.47
C ILE A 545 31.64 7.26 36.14
N GLU A 546 31.11 7.58 34.96
CA GLU A 546 30.94 9.00 34.57
C GLU A 546 30.06 9.75 35.59
N PRO A 547 30.44 10.96 36.01
CA PRO A 547 29.71 11.72 37.05
C PRO A 547 28.23 11.95 36.75
N ARG A 548 27.85 12.02 35.48
CA ARG A 548 26.46 12.21 35.03
C ARG A 548 25.69 10.91 34.81
N ASP A 549 26.37 9.76 34.85
CA ASP A 549 25.71 8.44 34.67
C ASP A 549 25.15 7.97 36.03
N HIS A 550 23.99 8.53 36.34
CA HIS A 550 23.27 8.21 37.58
C HIS A 550 22.68 6.79 37.56
N LEU A 551 22.41 6.21 36.36
CA LEU A 551 21.82 4.87 36.22
C LEU A 551 22.84 3.80 36.58
N THR A 552 24.05 3.87 36.02
CA THR A 552 25.11 2.93 36.33
C THR A 552 25.54 3.07 37.78
N ARG A 553 25.64 4.28 38.32
CA ARG A 553 25.98 4.51 39.74
C ARG A 553 24.98 3.86 40.66
N TRP A 554 23.71 4.13 40.47
CA TRP A 554 22.65 3.54 41.29
C TRP A 554 22.66 2.01 41.21
N ALA A 555 22.84 1.45 40.02
CA ALA A 555 22.84 0.03 39.80
C ALA A 555 24.02 -0.68 40.51
N ILE A 556 25.20 -0.07 40.49
CA ILE A 556 26.38 -0.59 41.20
C ILE A 556 26.19 -0.48 42.71
N ASP A 557 25.71 0.66 43.21
CA ASP A 557 25.40 0.87 44.63
C ASP A 557 24.37 -0.21 45.12
N TYR A 558 23.35 -0.50 44.30
CA TYR A 558 22.37 -1.54 44.57
C TYR A 558 23.04 -2.92 44.69
N LEU A 559 23.93 -3.29 43.73
CA LEU A 559 24.62 -4.57 43.73
C LEU A 559 25.65 -4.73 44.88
N ILE A 560 26.18 -3.61 45.42
CA ILE A 560 27.06 -3.64 46.60
C ILE A 560 26.24 -3.90 47.86
N VAL A 561 25.11 -3.22 48.01
CA VAL A 561 24.34 -3.22 49.27
C VAL A 561 23.39 -4.43 49.41
N ASN A 562 22.82 -4.90 48.28
CA ASN A 562 21.77 -5.90 48.34
C ASN A 562 22.33 -7.34 48.12
N PRO A 563 22.05 -8.28 49.05
CA PRO A 563 22.48 -9.66 48.89
C PRO A 563 21.68 -10.43 47.81
N ASP A 564 20.40 -10.07 47.61
CA ASP A 564 19.57 -10.61 46.53
C ASP A 564 19.81 -9.81 45.23
N ARG A 565 20.64 -10.37 44.36
CA ARG A 565 21.07 -9.77 43.12
C ARG A 565 20.30 -10.22 41.89
N ARG A 566 19.15 -10.89 42.09
CA ARG A 566 18.32 -11.30 40.96
C ARG A 566 17.79 -10.07 40.21
N LEU A 567 17.68 -10.24 38.87
CA LEU A 567 17.24 -9.17 38.01
C LEU A 567 15.85 -8.67 38.36
N ASP A 568 14.89 -9.56 38.63
CA ASP A 568 13.51 -9.17 39.00
C ASP A 568 13.49 -8.24 40.22
N ARG A 569 14.29 -8.55 41.27
CA ARG A 569 14.39 -7.70 42.47
C ARG A 569 15.04 -6.36 42.19
N MET A 570 16.05 -6.35 41.32
CA MET A 570 16.70 -5.11 40.93
C MET A 570 15.77 -4.20 40.13
N LEU A 571 14.94 -4.78 39.22
CA LEU A 571 13.93 -4.05 38.46
C LEU A 571 12.81 -3.51 39.37
N ASP A 572 12.38 -4.29 40.38
CA ASP A 572 11.43 -3.79 41.39
C ASP A 572 12.01 -2.58 42.13
N ALA A 573 13.25 -2.67 42.55
CA ALA A 573 13.96 -1.56 43.20
C ALA A 573 14.11 -0.34 42.26
N ALA A 574 14.37 -0.58 40.97
CA ALA A 574 14.47 0.47 39.96
C ALA A 574 13.14 1.22 39.78
N LEU A 575 12.01 0.53 39.86
CA LEU A 575 10.68 1.15 39.83
C LEU A 575 10.39 1.96 41.11
N GLN A 576 11.08 1.67 42.25
CA GLN A 576 10.96 2.42 43.48
C GLN A 576 11.93 3.61 43.56
N ARG A 577 12.76 3.88 42.55
CA ARG A 577 13.57 5.09 42.51
C ARG A 577 12.68 6.33 42.44
N GLU A 578 13.02 7.32 43.24
CA GLU A 578 12.29 8.54 43.38
C GLU A 578 12.86 9.67 42.51
N TYR A 579 11.95 10.44 41.92
CA TYR A 579 12.28 11.63 41.13
C TYR A 579 11.38 12.81 41.51
N SER A 580 11.98 13.98 41.68
CA SER A 580 11.24 15.20 41.98
C SER A 580 10.26 15.55 40.85
N ALA A 581 9.07 15.97 41.22
CA ALA A 581 8.08 16.53 40.30
C ALA A 581 8.09 18.06 40.25
N SER A 582 9.10 18.73 40.87
CA SER A 582 9.20 20.19 40.91
C SER A 582 9.46 20.79 39.51
N PRO A 583 8.69 21.82 39.08
CA PRO A 583 8.90 22.53 37.83
C PRO A 583 9.99 23.62 37.87
N ASN A 584 10.63 23.81 39.05
CA ASN A 584 11.59 24.91 39.28
C ASN A 584 12.96 24.71 38.59
N GLU A 585 13.12 23.71 37.75
CA GLU A 585 14.31 23.38 36.99
C GLU A 585 14.16 23.75 35.53
N GLN A 586 15.19 24.38 34.97
CA GLN A 586 15.31 24.58 33.52
C GLN A 586 16.13 23.42 32.90
N PHE A 587 15.61 22.82 31.87
CA PHE A 587 16.26 21.71 31.20
C PHE A 587 16.89 22.20 29.90
N PHE A 588 18.17 21.95 29.73
CA PHE A 588 18.84 22.19 28.46
C PHE A 588 18.59 20.99 27.53
N THR A 589 18.08 21.26 26.32
CA THR A 589 17.94 20.29 25.25
C THR A 589 18.51 20.87 23.98
N GLY A 590 18.65 20.07 22.91
CA GLY A 590 19.17 20.52 21.62
C GLY A 590 18.46 21.74 21.00
N GLY A 591 17.28 22.07 21.48
CA GLY A 591 16.51 23.27 21.09
C GLY A 591 16.65 24.48 22.03
N GLY A 592 17.49 24.40 23.06
CA GLY A 592 17.68 25.44 24.05
C GLY A 592 17.21 25.08 25.45
N LEU A 593 16.98 26.11 26.28
CA LEU A 593 16.45 25.96 27.64
C LEU A 593 14.93 25.81 27.60
N HIS A 594 14.42 24.76 28.21
CA HIS A 594 13.00 24.44 28.30
C HIS A 594 12.58 24.29 29.76
N VAL A 595 11.35 24.72 30.05
CA VAL A 595 10.66 24.46 31.32
C VAL A 595 9.53 23.48 31.02
N PHE A 596 9.45 22.44 31.81
CA PHE A 596 8.35 21.47 31.75
C PHE A 596 7.46 21.60 32.99
N ASN A 597 6.19 21.32 32.82
CA ASN A 597 5.18 21.37 33.88
C ASN A 597 4.44 20.04 34.00
N ASN A 598 3.97 19.78 35.22
CA ASN A 598 3.02 18.68 35.43
C ASN A 598 1.62 19.10 34.98
N PHE A 599 0.77 18.11 34.73
CA PHE A 599 -0.61 18.36 34.36
C PHE A 599 -1.43 18.99 35.50
N LYS A 600 -1.15 18.57 36.74
CA LYS A 600 -1.77 19.12 37.94
C LYS A 600 -0.73 19.84 38.83
N LYS A 601 -0.99 21.07 39.20
CA LYS A 601 -0.11 21.81 40.11
C LYS A 601 0.07 21.14 41.48
N THR A 602 -0.90 20.34 41.95
CA THR A 602 -0.79 19.55 43.19
C THR A 602 0.28 18.49 43.18
N GLU A 603 0.85 18.19 41.98
CA GLU A 603 1.92 17.22 41.81
C GLU A 603 3.33 17.86 41.97
N ASP A 604 3.41 19.20 41.90
CA ASP A 604 4.68 19.94 41.83
C ASP A 604 5.57 19.78 43.09
N LEU A 605 4.99 19.46 44.23
CA LEU A 605 5.69 19.25 45.48
C LEU A 605 6.02 17.80 45.80
N LYS A 606 5.59 16.88 44.94
CA LYS A 606 5.79 15.43 45.16
C LYS A 606 7.21 14.99 44.73
N VAL A 607 7.68 13.92 45.37
CA VAL A 607 8.84 13.14 44.97
C VAL A 607 8.38 11.68 44.81
N PRO A 608 7.63 11.37 43.73
CA PRO A 608 7.09 10.05 43.52
C PRO A 608 8.16 9.06 43.10
N THR A 609 7.94 7.78 43.41
CA THR A 609 8.64 6.68 42.74
C THR A 609 8.28 6.61 41.26
N MET A 610 9.11 5.96 40.43
CA MET A 610 8.79 5.76 39.00
C MET A 610 7.51 4.94 38.83
N TYR A 611 7.25 4.00 39.72
CA TYR A 611 6.01 3.24 39.77
C TYR A 611 4.78 4.14 39.99
N GLN A 612 4.84 5.05 40.96
CA GLN A 612 3.78 6.06 41.22
C GLN A 612 3.69 7.09 40.09
N ALA A 613 4.83 7.50 39.53
CA ALA A 613 4.85 8.46 38.43
C ALA A 613 4.20 7.91 37.17
N LEU A 614 4.33 6.59 36.88
CA LEU A 614 3.60 5.93 35.80
C LEU A 614 2.11 5.83 36.11
N GLN A 615 1.75 5.40 37.35
CA GLN A 615 0.39 5.27 37.82
C GLN A 615 -0.41 6.56 37.62
N ASP A 616 0.12 7.69 38.08
CA ASP A 616 -0.55 9.00 38.06
C ASP A 616 -0.21 9.82 36.79
N SER A 617 0.67 9.30 35.97
CA SER A 617 1.15 9.93 34.73
C SER A 617 1.82 11.29 34.94
N ILE A 618 2.60 11.46 36.01
CA ILE A 618 3.31 12.69 36.37
C ILE A 618 4.42 12.97 35.33
N ASN A 619 4.57 14.20 34.87
CA ASN A 619 5.45 14.56 33.74
C ASN A 619 6.93 14.66 34.13
N LEU A 620 7.26 15.47 35.15
CA LEU A 620 8.64 15.84 35.46
C LEU A 620 9.54 14.69 35.87
N PRO A 621 9.07 13.67 36.62
CA PRO A 621 9.85 12.46 36.86
C PRO A 621 10.31 11.78 35.56
N PHE A 622 9.46 11.71 34.53
CA PHE A 622 9.81 11.12 33.23
C PHE A 622 10.77 12.00 32.41
N VAL A 623 10.69 13.32 32.51
CA VAL A 623 11.67 14.23 31.90
C VAL A 623 13.05 14.02 32.53
N ARG A 624 13.12 13.87 33.87
CA ARG A 624 14.36 13.60 34.59
C ARG A 624 14.89 12.20 34.31
N LEU A 625 14.05 11.22 34.26
CA LEU A 625 14.43 9.86 33.85
C LEU A 625 15.01 9.84 32.43
N MET A 626 14.36 10.56 31.49
CA MET A 626 14.85 10.68 30.10
C MET A 626 16.24 11.34 30.06
N ARG A 627 16.48 12.35 30.89
CA ARG A 627 17.80 12.95 31.05
C ARG A 627 18.83 11.93 31.54
N ASP A 628 18.48 11.08 32.51
CA ASP A 628 19.37 10.04 33.02
C ASP A 628 19.66 8.98 31.93
N ILE A 629 18.67 8.63 31.12
CA ILE A 629 18.83 7.75 29.93
C ILE A 629 19.78 8.39 28.91
N VAL A 630 19.60 9.68 28.59
CA VAL A 630 20.49 10.42 27.68
C VAL A 630 21.92 10.45 28.20
N ASN A 631 22.11 10.68 29.50
CA ASN A 631 23.42 10.68 30.12
C ASN A 631 24.07 9.28 30.06
N TYR A 632 23.32 8.22 30.33
CA TYR A 632 23.78 6.83 30.19
C TYR A 632 24.20 6.52 28.75
N SER A 633 23.33 6.78 27.75
CA SER A 633 23.63 6.53 26.34
C SER A 633 24.85 7.31 25.87
N SER A 634 24.99 8.58 26.28
CA SER A 634 26.16 9.40 25.98
C SER A 634 27.46 8.84 26.60
N SER A 635 27.37 8.27 27.81
CA SER A 635 28.51 7.66 28.48
C SER A 635 28.95 6.37 27.83
N MET A 636 28.01 5.56 27.38
CA MET A 636 28.28 4.23 26.78
C MET A 636 28.87 4.35 25.37
N GLN A 637 28.35 5.24 24.51
CA GLN A 637 28.82 5.41 23.14
C GLN A 637 30.28 5.88 23.04
N ASN A 638 30.75 6.62 24.02
CA ASN A 638 32.10 7.22 24.05
C ASN A 638 33.09 6.45 24.94
N GLU A 639 32.84 5.22 25.34
CA GLU A 639 33.66 4.40 26.23
C GLU A 639 34.10 5.16 27.50
N GLY A 640 33.23 5.97 28.08
CA GLY A 640 33.57 6.85 29.22
C GLY A 640 34.32 8.12 28.82
N ASN A 641 34.45 8.42 27.54
CA ASN A 641 35.25 9.55 27.04
C ASN A 641 34.52 10.92 27.05
N MET A 642 33.23 10.96 27.37
CA MET A 642 32.45 12.21 27.35
C MET A 642 33.04 13.27 28.31
N ALA A 643 33.32 12.90 29.56
CA ALA A 643 33.98 13.82 30.52
C ALA A 643 35.39 14.19 30.09
N ARG A 644 36.11 13.23 29.49
CA ARG A 644 37.46 13.50 28.93
C ARG A 644 37.37 14.47 27.78
N LEU A 645 36.41 14.30 26.87
CA LEU A 645 36.19 15.18 25.74
C LEU A 645 35.81 16.59 26.16
N LEU A 646 35.00 16.75 27.21
CA LEU A 646 34.64 18.05 27.77
C LEU A 646 35.76 18.68 28.60
N ARG A 647 36.63 17.89 29.25
CA ARG A 647 37.79 18.39 30.04
C ARG A 647 38.99 18.75 29.17
N ASN A 648 39.23 18.03 28.09
CA ASN A 648 40.39 18.23 27.22
C ASN A 648 40.03 19.13 26.02
N ASP A 649 40.36 20.41 26.13
CA ASP A 649 40.10 21.42 25.09
C ASP A 649 40.84 21.17 23.77
N LYS A 650 41.89 20.34 23.80
CA LYS A 650 42.74 20.03 22.64
C LYS A 650 42.37 18.68 21.94
N ASP A 651 41.34 18.00 22.39
CA ASP A 651 40.91 16.75 21.74
C ASP A 651 40.41 17.04 20.33
N PRO A 652 40.98 16.44 19.27
CA PRO A 652 40.61 16.77 17.89
C PRO A 652 39.16 16.43 17.56
N ARG A 653 38.52 15.50 18.27
CA ARG A 653 37.11 15.19 18.10
C ARG A 653 36.16 16.34 18.45
N ARG A 654 36.61 17.25 19.33
CA ARG A 654 35.84 18.47 19.64
C ARG A 654 35.67 19.36 18.41
N GLU A 655 36.70 19.46 17.58
CA GLU A 655 36.64 20.25 16.33
C GLU A 655 35.69 19.61 15.34
N GLU A 656 35.70 18.30 15.24
CA GLU A 656 34.76 17.54 14.42
C GLU A 656 33.29 17.75 14.88
N TYR A 657 33.03 17.63 16.18
CA TYR A 657 31.71 17.93 16.75
C TYR A 657 31.25 19.36 16.48
N LEU A 658 32.12 20.32 16.58
CA LEU A 658 31.81 21.72 16.27
C LEU A 658 31.53 21.95 14.78
N ARG A 659 32.20 21.23 13.88
CA ARG A 659 31.91 21.27 12.44
C ARG A 659 30.54 20.67 12.14
N VAL A 660 30.25 19.51 12.70
CA VAL A 660 28.97 18.85 12.55
C VAL A 660 27.85 19.71 13.13
N PHE A 661 28.08 20.34 14.28
CA PHE A 661 27.17 21.32 14.87
C PHE A 661 26.89 22.49 13.91
N ALA A 662 27.94 23.11 13.38
CA ALA A 662 27.84 24.24 12.45
C ALA A 662 27.04 23.87 11.20
N ASP A 663 27.30 22.70 10.65
CA ASP A 663 26.59 22.19 9.47
C ASP A 663 25.12 21.93 9.75
N ARG A 664 24.80 21.29 10.87
CA ARG A 664 23.44 20.96 11.26
C ARG A 664 22.59 22.20 11.55
N GLU A 665 23.14 23.13 12.37
CA GLU A 665 22.44 24.37 12.70
C GLU A 665 22.30 25.25 11.46
N GLY A 666 23.35 25.35 10.66
CA GLY A 666 23.33 26.08 9.39
C GLY A 666 22.28 25.51 8.43
N ASN A 667 22.15 24.18 8.29
CA ASN A 667 21.11 23.53 7.49
C ASN A 667 19.69 23.85 7.95
N THR A 668 19.51 24.00 9.26
CA THR A 668 18.19 24.39 9.82
C THR A 668 17.83 25.80 9.37
N PHE A 669 18.77 26.75 9.46
CA PHE A 669 18.54 28.12 8.99
C PHE A 669 18.37 28.20 7.47
N VAL A 670 19.20 27.52 6.69
CA VAL A 670 19.09 27.44 5.23
C VAL A 670 17.68 26.93 4.85
N THR A 671 17.21 25.86 5.49
CA THR A 671 15.88 25.31 5.22
C THR A 671 14.76 26.31 5.57
N LYS A 672 14.90 27.03 6.71
CA LYS A 672 13.96 28.06 7.13
C LYS A 672 13.87 29.19 6.10
N PHE A 673 15.02 29.72 5.68
CA PHE A 673 15.07 30.84 4.75
C PHE A 673 14.68 30.43 3.33
N TYR A 674 15.05 29.22 2.89
CA TYR A 674 14.57 28.66 1.63
C TYR A 674 13.03 28.63 1.59
N ARG A 675 12.38 28.10 2.63
CA ARG A 675 10.92 28.06 2.71
C ARG A 675 10.27 29.45 2.74
N LYS A 676 10.96 30.42 3.32
CA LYS A 676 10.49 31.81 3.38
C LYS A 676 10.44 32.44 1.99
N TYR A 677 11.48 32.23 1.16
CA TYR A 677 11.66 32.96 -0.09
C TYR A 677 11.32 32.18 -1.37
N LYS A 678 11.37 30.84 -1.37
CA LYS A 678 11.17 30.05 -2.59
C LYS A 678 9.79 30.22 -3.23
N LYS A 679 8.75 30.39 -2.41
CA LYS A 679 7.37 30.56 -2.89
C LYS A 679 7.04 31.98 -3.35
N VAL A 680 7.93 32.92 -3.13
CA VAL A 680 7.76 34.35 -3.47
C VAL A 680 8.39 34.61 -4.84
N ALA A 681 7.74 35.41 -5.66
CA ALA A 681 8.26 35.80 -6.98
C ALA A 681 9.60 36.54 -6.84
N ALA A 682 10.51 36.34 -7.80
CA ALA A 682 11.87 36.86 -7.69
C ALA A 682 11.93 38.39 -7.48
N ASN A 683 11.04 39.12 -8.12
CA ASN A 683 10.93 40.60 -7.98
C ASN A 683 10.40 41.03 -6.60
N GLU A 684 9.68 40.19 -5.90
CA GLU A 684 9.06 40.50 -4.59
C GLU A 684 9.92 40.05 -3.40
N ARG A 685 10.89 39.16 -3.61
CA ARG A 685 11.73 38.60 -2.54
C ARG A 685 12.54 39.67 -1.82
N LEU A 686 13.13 40.59 -2.58
CA LEU A 686 13.93 41.69 -2.02
C LEU A 686 13.05 42.65 -1.21
N GLU A 687 11.88 43.00 -1.72
CA GLU A 687 10.93 43.84 -0.98
C GLU A 687 10.49 43.16 0.32
N LEU A 688 10.09 41.88 0.26
CA LEU A 688 9.74 41.09 1.47
C LEU A 688 10.89 41.07 2.50
N PHE A 689 12.13 41.00 2.04
CA PHE A 689 13.27 41.03 2.92
C PHE A 689 13.45 42.40 3.57
N PHE A 690 13.47 43.50 2.77
CA PHE A 690 13.70 44.83 3.28
C PHE A 690 12.57 45.38 4.12
N ASP A 691 11.32 44.94 3.88
CA ASP A 691 10.17 45.29 4.71
C ASP A 691 10.27 44.72 6.11
N GLY A 692 10.91 43.57 6.24
CA GLY A 692 11.17 42.92 7.53
C GLY A 692 12.40 43.47 8.28
N GLN A 693 13.16 44.39 7.69
CA GLN A 693 14.39 44.94 8.29
C GLN A 693 14.15 46.15 9.18
N THR A 694 15.09 46.37 10.11
CA THR A 694 15.15 47.63 10.85
C THR A 694 15.51 48.77 9.89
N GLN A 695 14.67 49.79 9.84
CA GLN A 695 14.88 50.95 8.96
C GLN A 695 15.99 51.87 9.50
N ALA A 696 17.22 51.41 9.38
CA ALA A 696 18.42 52.17 9.77
C ALA A 696 19.45 52.18 8.64
N GLU A 697 20.06 53.35 8.43
CA GLU A 697 20.95 53.64 7.31
C GLU A 697 22.04 52.58 7.09
N GLN A 698 22.76 52.23 8.16
CA GLN A 698 23.88 51.27 8.07
C GLN A 698 23.41 49.86 7.72
N GLN A 699 22.30 49.42 8.32
CA GLN A 699 21.76 48.07 8.15
C GLN A 699 21.23 47.88 6.75
N LEU A 700 20.42 48.81 6.28
CA LEU A 700 19.90 48.81 4.90
C LEU A 700 21.02 48.87 3.87
N THR A 701 22.04 49.72 4.12
CA THR A 701 23.20 49.85 3.22
C THR A 701 23.97 48.56 3.10
N ALA A 702 24.30 47.91 4.24
CA ALA A 702 25.06 46.67 4.26
C ALA A 702 24.28 45.53 3.53
N ALA A 703 23.00 45.38 3.83
CA ALA A 703 22.17 44.39 3.17
C ALA A 703 22.00 44.66 1.67
N TYR A 704 21.74 45.93 1.28
CA TYR A 704 21.58 46.29 -0.13
C TYR A 704 22.86 46.03 -0.94
N ARG A 705 24.02 46.40 -0.37
CA ARG A 705 25.31 46.23 -1.05
C ARG A 705 25.72 44.76 -1.20
N TYR A 706 25.25 43.90 -0.31
CA TYR A 706 25.44 42.47 -0.43
C TYR A 706 24.53 41.85 -1.48
N LEU A 707 23.21 42.15 -1.45
CA LEU A 707 22.21 41.56 -2.33
C LEU A 707 22.18 42.12 -3.74
N GLN A 708 22.67 43.39 -3.91
CA GLN A 708 22.70 44.10 -5.19
C GLN A 708 24.08 44.77 -5.41
N PRO A 709 25.16 43.97 -5.50
CA PRO A 709 26.54 44.50 -5.56
C PRO A 709 26.83 45.35 -6.80
N ASN A 710 26.14 45.08 -7.92
CA ASN A 710 26.38 45.68 -9.23
C ASN A 710 25.50 46.90 -9.52
N GLU A 711 24.58 47.23 -8.62
CA GLU A 711 23.69 48.37 -8.80
C GLU A 711 24.43 49.69 -8.68
N SER A 712 23.99 50.70 -9.44
CA SER A 712 24.62 52.02 -9.51
C SER A 712 24.45 52.81 -8.21
N ILE A 713 25.36 53.76 -7.97
CA ILE A 713 25.27 54.69 -6.84
C ILE A 713 23.94 55.49 -6.88
N ALA A 714 23.41 55.78 -8.09
CA ALA A 714 22.15 56.48 -8.25
C ALA A 714 20.95 55.59 -7.81
N ALA A 715 20.95 54.30 -8.17
CA ALA A 715 19.93 53.33 -7.73
C ALA A 715 19.98 53.13 -6.20
N PHE A 716 21.18 53.05 -5.65
CA PHE A 716 21.38 53.00 -4.19
C PHE A 716 20.84 54.23 -3.45
N LYS A 717 21.07 55.45 -4.02
CA LYS A 717 20.55 56.68 -3.46
C LYS A 717 19.00 56.69 -3.48
N ALA A 718 18.41 56.28 -4.60
CA ALA A 718 16.96 56.18 -4.71
C ALA A 718 16.36 55.18 -3.70
N PHE A 719 17.00 54.01 -3.53
CA PHE A 719 16.61 53.03 -2.53
C PHE A 719 16.62 53.60 -1.11
N LEU A 720 17.72 54.26 -0.68
CA LEU A 720 17.79 54.83 0.66
C LEU A 720 16.75 55.95 0.84
N GLN A 721 16.54 56.81 -0.15
CA GLN A 721 15.52 57.85 -0.09
C GLN A 721 14.12 57.30 0.03
N GLN A 722 13.82 56.21 -0.67
CA GLN A 722 12.52 55.52 -0.58
C GLN A 722 12.31 54.89 0.81
N ARG A 723 13.32 54.26 1.38
CA ARG A 723 13.24 53.55 2.67
C ARG A 723 13.36 54.49 3.89
N LEU A 724 14.09 55.59 3.75
CA LEU A 724 14.32 56.57 4.81
C LEU A 724 13.98 57.98 4.32
N PRO A 725 12.73 58.29 4.01
CA PRO A 725 12.33 59.57 3.39
C PRO A 725 12.58 60.78 4.28
N GLN A 726 12.73 60.59 5.62
CA GLN A 726 13.02 61.64 6.54
C GLN A 726 14.50 62.09 6.54
N ASN A 727 15.38 61.33 5.90
CA ASN A 727 16.82 61.66 5.84
C ASN A 727 17.18 62.42 4.55
N SER A 728 17.96 63.46 4.66
CA SER A 728 18.51 64.16 3.50
C SER A 728 19.91 63.63 3.21
N TYR A 729 20.11 63.10 1.98
CA TYR A 729 21.40 62.56 1.57
C TYR A 729 22.15 63.43 0.59
N THR A 730 23.35 63.87 0.98
CA THR A 730 24.33 64.51 0.08
C THR A 730 24.99 63.43 -0.79
N ASP A 731 25.41 63.77 -1.99
CA ASP A 731 26.10 62.84 -2.89
C ASP A 731 27.43 62.34 -2.28
N LYS A 732 28.07 63.14 -1.47
CA LYS A 732 29.25 62.77 -0.72
C LYS A 732 28.93 61.67 0.29
N ARG A 733 27.83 61.80 1.05
CA ARG A 733 27.41 60.81 2.04
C ARG A 733 27.02 59.51 1.40
N ILE A 734 26.28 59.56 0.30
CA ILE A 734 25.91 58.35 -0.48
C ILE A 734 27.14 57.61 -0.97
N LYS A 735 28.13 58.33 -1.54
CA LYS A 735 29.35 57.73 -2.03
C LYS A 735 30.21 57.13 -0.89
N GLU A 736 30.23 57.74 0.28
CA GLU A 736 30.90 57.21 1.48
C GLU A 736 30.24 55.89 1.91
N LEU A 737 28.92 55.85 2.04
CA LEU A 737 28.15 54.65 2.42
C LEU A 737 28.32 53.52 1.39
N TYR A 738 28.16 53.83 0.13
CA TYR A 738 28.29 52.86 -0.95
C TYR A 738 29.67 52.17 -0.98
N ASN A 739 30.73 52.95 -0.80
CA ASN A 739 32.13 52.47 -0.80
C ASN A 739 32.48 51.76 0.50
N LYS A 740 31.96 52.23 1.64
CA LYS A 740 32.24 51.64 2.95
C LYS A 740 31.73 50.23 3.09
N TYR A 741 30.52 49.96 2.57
CA TYR A 741 29.84 48.66 2.68
C TYR A 741 29.88 47.87 1.38
N GLY A 742 30.90 48.08 0.53
CA GLY A 742 31.09 47.32 -0.68
C GLY A 742 31.19 45.80 -0.45
N PRO A 743 30.83 44.97 -1.43
CA PRO A 743 30.74 43.52 -1.24
C PRO A 743 32.04 42.85 -0.85
N GLU A 744 33.17 43.37 -1.27
CA GLU A 744 34.52 42.86 -0.94
C GLU A 744 35.10 43.33 0.42
N LYS A 745 34.40 44.23 1.10
CA LYS A 745 34.89 44.79 2.35
C LYS A 745 34.67 43.92 3.59
N TYR A 746 33.64 43.08 3.56
CA TYR A 746 33.24 42.29 4.70
C TYR A 746 32.90 40.87 4.26
N ASN A 747 33.23 39.87 5.07
CA ASN A 747 32.80 38.49 4.87
C ASN A 747 31.31 38.32 5.21
N LEU A 748 30.72 37.15 4.88
CA LEU A 748 29.29 36.85 5.11
C LEU A 748 28.86 37.03 6.58
N PRO A 749 29.62 36.53 7.60
CA PRO A 749 29.28 36.76 9.02
C PRO A 749 29.25 38.25 9.40
N ASP A 750 30.23 39.04 8.94
CA ASP A 750 30.31 40.46 9.24
C ASP A 750 29.18 41.25 8.55
N GLN A 751 28.84 40.90 7.31
CA GLN A 751 27.70 41.49 6.59
C GLN A 751 26.38 41.25 7.36
N GLY A 752 26.14 40.01 7.79
CA GLY A 752 24.97 39.70 8.60
C GLY A 752 24.94 40.44 9.93
N TYR A 753 26.07 40.56 10.61
CA TYR A 753 26.18 41.32 11.86
C TYR A 753 25.86 42.80 11.67
N ILE A 754 26.44 43.44 10.64
CA ILE A 754 26.20 44.85 10.33
C ILE A 754 24.74 45.09 9.93
N ALA A 755 24.20 44.24 9.10
CA ALA A 755 22.81 44.30 8.66
C ALA A 755 21.81 43.88 9.75
N ARG A 756 22.25 43.32 10.85
CA ARG A 756 21.43 42.72 11.95
C ARG A 756 20.48 41.65 11.47
N VAL A 757 20.93 40.80 10.56
CA VAL A 757 20.25 39.66 10.08
C VAL A 757 21.10 38.43 10.21
N HIS A 758 20.45 37.23 10.13
CA HIS A 758 21.23 36.01 10.08
C HIS A 758 22.05 35.93 8.77
N PRO A 759 23.38 35.74 8.81
CA PRO A 759 24.17 35.74 7.57
C PRO A 759 23.68 34.82 6.49
N LEU A 760 23.23 33.58 6.84
CA LEU A 760 22.68 32.64 5.89
C LEU A 760 21.33 33.09 5.25
N GLU A 761 20.64 34.07 5.84
CA GLU A 761 19.47 34.67 5.20
C GLU A 761 19.86 35.50 3.99
N LEU A 762 20.90 36.34 4.14
CA LEU A 762 21.46 37.10 3.02
C LEU A 762 21.92 36.17 1.90
N TRP A 763 22.67 35.14 2.26
CA TRP A 763 23.20 34.19 1.29
C TRP A 763 22.11 33.39 0.56
N VAL A 764 21.12 32.85 1.28
CA VAL A 764 20.01 32.08 0.67
C VAL A 764 19.18 32.94 -0.28
N LEU A 765 18.93 34.20 0.10
CA LEU A 765 18.18 35.14 -0.74
C LEU A 765 18.95 35.48 -2.02
N ASP A 766 20.25 35.77 -1.91
CA ASP A 766 21.13 36.04 -3.06
C ASP A 766 21.21 34.83 -3.97
N TYR A 767 21.43 33.63 -3.42
CA TYR A 767 21.51 32.39 -4.16
C TYR A 767 20.20 32.07 -4.92
N LEU A 768 19.03 32.24 -4.29
CA LEU A 768 17.74 32.04 -4.93
C LEU A 768 17.43 33.07 -6.01
N ASN A 769 17.98 34.28 -5.94
CA ASN A 769 17.83 35.27 -6.99
C ASN A 769 18.70 34.93 -8.20
N GLN A 770 19.90 34.37 -7.98
CA GLN A 770 20.80 33.91 -9.04
C GLN A 770 20.35 32.57 -9.65
N HIS A 771 19.74 31.69 -8.82
CA HIS A 771 19.27 30.35 -9.20
C HIS A 771 17.80 30.11 -8.83
N PRO A 772 16.86 30.74 -9.57
CA PRO A 772 15.42 30.66 -9.24
C PRO A 772 14.84 29.25 -9.22
N GLU A 773 15.42 28.31 -10.01
CA GLU A 773 14.96 26.94 -10.13
C GLU A 773 15.56 25.98 -9.09
N ALA A 774 16.55 26.43 -8.29
CA ALA A 774 17.22 25.60 -7.30
C ALA A 774 16.20 24.97 -6.32
N ASN A 775 16.31 23.67 -6.09
CA ASN A 775 15.56 22.97 -5.05
C ASN A 775 16.29 23.06 -3.68
N LEU A 776 15.66 22.56 -2.63
CA LEU A 776 16.23 22.65 -1.28
C LEU A 776 17.57 21.91 -1.14
N ASN A 777 17.76 20.80 -1.85
CA ASN A 777 18.99 20.03 -1.78
C ASN A 777 20.13 20.78 -2.48
N ASP A 778 19.85 21.43 -3.61
CA ASP A 778 20.83 22.28 -4.32
C ASP A 778 21.32 23.42 -3.43
N VAL A 779 20.38 24.10 -2.72
CA VAL A 779 20.74 25.19 -1.79
C VAL A 779 21.53 24.68 -0.58
N LYS A 780 21.19 23.49 -0.06
CA LYS A 780 21.95 22.89 1.05
C LYS A 780 23.37 22.51 0.63
N GLU A 781 23.54 21.95 -0.54
CA GLU A 781 24.86 21.57 -1.05
C GLU A 781 25.71 22.80 -1.34
N ALA A 782 25.14 23.78 -2.05
CA ALA A 782 25.84 25.02 -2.36
C ALA A 782 26.24 25.85 -1.13
N SER A 783 25.46 25.78 -0.02
CA SER A 783 25.72 26.53 1.21
C SER A 783 26.74 25.89 2.15
N LYS A 784 27.45 24.82 1.77
CA LYS A 784 28.27 24.02 2.68
C LYS A 784 29.43 24.82 3.29
N ASP A 785 30.13 25.56 2.49
CA ASP A 785 31.26 26.36 2.94
C ASP A 785 30.81 27.58 3.73
N GLU A 786 29.73 28.22 3.33
CA GLU A 786 29.17 29.40 4.02
C GLU A 786 28.62 29.03 5.40
N ARG A 787 28.03 27.83 5.56
CA ARG A 787 27.63 27.33 6.88
C ARG A 787 28.82 27.21 7.82
N GLN A 788 29.92 26.67 7.36
CA GLN A 788 31.15 26.60 8.16
C GLN A 788 31.76 28.00 8.43
N GLU A 789 31.67 28.90 7.45
CA GLU A 789 32.18 30.27 7.63
C GLU A 789 31.39 31.04 8.68
N VAL A 790 30.07 30.96 8.64
CA VAL A 790 29.17 31.65 9.59
C VAL A 790 29.46 31.23 11.05
N TYR A 791 29.83 29.97 11.25
CA TYR A 791 30.14 29.45 12.57
C TYR A 791 31.63 29.38 12.89
N ARG A 792 32.51 29.95 12.05
CA ARG A 792 33.99 29.95 12.22
C ARG A 792 34.41 30.54 13.56
N TRP A 793 33.69 31.48 14.15
CA TRP A 793 33.95 32.05 15.45
C TRP A 793 33.95 31.01 16.57
N LEU A 794 33.20 29.91 16.47
CA LEU A 794 33.20 28.82 17.45
C LEU A 794 34.57 28.15 17.61
N PHE A 795 35.36 28.13 16.54
CA PHE A 795 36.69 27.53 16.54
C PHE A 795 37.74 28.50 17.11
N ARG A 796 37.46 29.80 17.06
CA ARG A 796 38.39 30.86 17.49
C ARG A 796 38.08 31.44 18.86
N THR A 797 36.91 31.20 19.38
CA THR A 797 36.49 31.79 20.68
C THR A 797 37.31 31.22 21.85
N ARG A 798 37.73 32.10 22.75
CA ARG A 798 38.37 31.72 24.03
C ARG A 798 37.36 31.30 25.08
N HIS A 799 36.08 31.49 24.85
CA HIS A 799 35.00 31.09 25.77
C HIS A 799 34.76 29.60 25.73
N LYS A 800 35.39 28.86 26.66
CA LYS A 800 35.28 27.41 26.80
C LYS A 800 33.78 26.95 26.87
N ASN A 801 33.01 27.63 27.69
CA ASN A 801 31.57 27.30 27.89
C ASN A 801 30.77 27.31 26.59
N ALA A 802 31.05 28.24 25.66
CA ALA A 802 30.36 28.30 24.39
C ALA A 802 30.63 27.07 23.52
N ARG A 803 31.87 26.55 23.53
CA ARG A 803 32.25 25.32 22.83
C ARG A 803 31.71 24.10 23.53
N ASP A 804 31.85 24.02 24.85
CA ASP A 804 31.39 22.90 25.66
C ASP A 804 29.88 22.64 25.49
N VAL A 805 29.09 23.71 25.50
CA VAL A 805 27.64 23.62 25.26
C VAL A 805 27.33 23.01 23.88
N ARG A 806 28.06 23.41 22.81
CA ARG A 806 27.82 22.87 21.44
C ARG A 806 28.29 21.44 21.32
N VAL A 807 29.42 21.08 21.91
CA VAL A 807 29.87 19.69 21.97
C VAL A 807 28.84 18.83 22.74
N GLN A 808 28.33 19.32 23.85
CA GLN A 808 27.30 18.64 24.64
C GLN A 808 26.02 18.45 23.83
N VAL A 809 25.57 19.46 23.06
CA VAL A 809 24.40 19.31 22.17
C VAL A 809 24.59 18.15 21.16
N MET A 810 25.81 18.05 20.60
CA MET A 810 26.09 16.99 19.63
C MET A 810 26.09 15.59 20.30
N LEU A 811 26.67 15.48 21.48
CA LEU A 811 26.65 14.25 22.28
C LEU A 811 25.23 13.84 22.67
N GLU A 812 24.37 14.80 22.99
CA GLU A 812 22.95 14.53 23.25
C GLU A 812 22.24 14.01 21.99
N VAL A 813 22.57 14.56 20.81
CA VAL A 813 21.99 14.06 19.54
C VAL A 813 22.38 12.62 19.28
N GLU A 814 23.65 12.27 19.52
CA GLU A 814 24.11 10.88 19.39
C GLU A 814 23.41 9.95 20.39
N ALA A 815 23.22 10.42 21.63
CA ALA A 815 22.43 9.68 22.62
C ALA A 815 20.99 9.46 22.16
N PHE A 816 20.36 10.44 21.52
CA PHE A 816 19.02 10.28 20.94
C PHE A 816 18.98 9.34 19.74
N LEU A 817 20.07 9.19 18.99
CA LEU A 817 20.17 8.13 17.96
C LEU A 817 20.18 6.74 18.58
N ASP A 818 20.91 6.53 19.68
CA ASP A 818 20.86 5.26 20.44
C ASP A 818 19.45 5.00 20.98
N ILE A 819 18.82 5.99 21.61
CA ILE A 819 17.45 5.88 22.12
C ILE A 819 16.48 5.56 20.99
N HIS A 820 16.65 6.19 19.81
CA HIS A 820 15.83 5.91 18.63
C HIS A 820 15.98 4.45 18.18
N GLN A 821 17.20 3.92 18.12
CA GLN A 821 17.44 2.50 17.78
C GLN A 821 16.77 1.56 18.78
N ARG A 822 16.84 1.86 20.10
CA ARG A 822 16.13 1.11 21.14
C ARG A 822 14.62 1.14 20.94
N TRP A 823 14.07 2.32 20.64
CA TRP A 823 12.63 2.47 20.36
C TRP A 823 12.21 1.76 19.07
N ALA A 824 13.04 1.78 18.02
CA ALA A 824 12.78 1.07 16.76
C ALA A 824 12.71 -0.46 16.98
N ARG A 825 13.58 -1.03 17.82
CA ARG A 825 13.48 -2.45 18.24
C ARG A 825 12.15 -2.74 18.94
N LEU A 826 11.62 -1.79 19.67
CA LEU A 826 10.32 -1.85 20.36
C LEU A 826 9.15 -1.38 19.48
N GLY A 827 9.31 -1.37 18.14
CA GLY A 827 8.25 -1.07 17.19
C GLY A 827 7.98 0.42 16.94
N TYR A 828 8.89 1.35 17.30
CA TYR A 828 8.74 2.77 16.91
C TYR A 828 8.85 2.93 15.40
N PRO A 829 7.85 3.56 14.72
CA PRO A 829 7.66 3.37 13.29
C PRO A 829 8.32 4.42 12.39
N PHE A 830 8.97 5.44 12.97
CA PHE A 830 9.53 6.55 12.20
C PHE A 830 11.05 6.48 12.14
N GLU A 831 11.64 6.94 11.04
CA GLU A 831 13.08 6.93 10.78
C GLU A 831 13.87 7.88 11.68
N SER A 832 13.21 8.82 12.35
CA SER A 832 13.83 9.78 13.26
C SER A 832 12.90 10.17 14.39
N MET A 833 13.50 10.54 15.52
CA MET A 833 12.79 11.13 16.66
C MET A 833 13.30 12.55 16.94
N VAL A 834 12.51 13.32 17.66
CA VAL A 834 12.92 14.66 18.12
C VAL A 834 13.99 14.51 19.21
N PRO A 835 15.22 14.99 19.02
CA PRO A 835 16.28 14.88 20.02
C PRO A 835 16.08 15.90 21.15
N SER A 836 15.08 15.67 21.97
CA SER A 836 14.69 16.54 23.07
C SER A 836 14.14 15.72 24.24
N LEU A 837 14.37 16.18 25.47
CA LEU A 837 13.77 15.59 26.66
C LEU A 837 12.22 15.62 26.62
N GLY A 838 11.64 16.51 25.81
CA GLY A 838 10.20 16.55 25.53
C GLY A 838 9.67 15.27 24.88
N SER A 839 10.54 14.45 24.26
CA SER A 839 10.18 13.14 23.72
C SER A 839 9.64 12.19 24.79
N ALA A 840 10.01 12.38 26.05
CA ALA A 840 9.41 11.67 27.19
C ALA A 840 7.91 11.98 27.38
N LEU A 841 7.43 13.09 26.84
CA LEU A 841 6.05 13.56 26.92
C LEU A 841 5.30 13.47 25.58
N GLY A 842 5.92 12.88 24.57
CA GLY A 842 5.28 12.60 23.27
C GLY A 842 5.62 13.56 22.14
N SER A 843 6.56 14.52 22.29
CA SER A 843 6.91 15.49 21.24
C SER A 843 7.47 14.87 19.96
N SER A 844 7.97 13.62 20.00
CA SER A 844 8.41 12.88 18.81
C SER A 844 7.26 12.34 17.97
N GLY A 845 6.06 12.30 18.52
CA GLY A 845 4.92 11.63 17.93
C GLY A 845 5.05 10.11 17.97
N ASP A 846 3.93 9.43 17.80
CA ASP A 846 3.86 7.97 17.67
C ASP A 846 2.67 7.59 16.80
N ARG A 847 2.44 6.32 16.64
CA ARG A 847 1.34 5.75 15.87
C ARG A 847 0.54 4.80 16.76
N PRO A 848 -0.79 4.82 16.75
CA PRO A 848 -1.58 3.90 17.57
C PRO A 848 -1.20 2.43 17.38
N ALA A 849 -1.05 1.97 16.12
CA ALA A 849 -0.64 0.60 15.84
C ALA A 849 0.75 0.24 16.38
N ALA A 850 1.69 1.20 16.39
CA ALA A 850 3.04 0.99 16.92
C ALA A 850 3.07 0.93 18.46
N LEU A 851 2.18 1.65 19.14
CA LEU A 851 1.98 1.49 20.59
C LEU A 851 1.32 0.15 20.93
N ALA A 852 0.39 -0.32 20.10
CA ALA A 852 -0.19 -1.65 20.24
C ALA A 852 0.89 -2.73 20.06
N GLU A 853 1.82 -2.57 19.11
CA GLU A 853 2.95 -3.48 18.93
C GLU A 853 3.84 -3.55 20.17
N LEU A 854 4.16 -2.41 20.80
CA LEU A 854 4.90 -2.39 22.07
C LEU A 854 4.13 -3.13 23.18
N MET A 855 2.81 -2.93 23.26
CA MET A 855 1.99 -3.67 24.21
C MET A 855 2.01 -5.17 23.92
N GLY A 856 2.03 -5.57 22.65
CA GLY A 856 2.18 -6.96 22.23
C GLY A 856 3.54 -7.55 22.66
N ILE A 857 4.64 -6.81 22.55
CA ILE A 857 5.95 -7.23 23.03
C ILE A 857 5.91 -7.51 24.54
N ILE A 858 5.27 -6.64 25.32
CA ILE A 858 5.11 -6.82 26.76
C ILE A 858 4.26 -8.07 27.06
N GLN A 859 3.15 -8.26 26.37
CA GLN A 859 2.27 -9.43 26.53
C GLN A 859 2.90 -10.74 26.06
N ASN A 860 3.85 -10.67 25.13
CA ASN A 860 4.61 -11.83 24.63
C ASN A 860 5.91 -12.07 25.41
N ASP A 861 5.98 -11.61 26.67
CA ASP A 861 7.14 -11.79 27.52
C ASP A 861 8.46 -11.31 26.90
N GLY A 862 8.41 -10.22 26.15
CA GLY A 862 9.56 -9.60 25.51
C GLY A 862 9.87 -10.10 24.11
N TYR A 863 9.03 -10.95 23.52
CA TYR A 863 9.14 -11.33 22.11
C TYR A 863 8.35 -10.40 21.23
N ARG A 864 9.00 -9.89 20.19
CA ARG A 864 8.36 -9.18 19.10
C ARG A 864 7.88 -10.19 18.08
N LEU A 865 6.62 -10.59 18.17
CA LEU A 865 5.98 -11.47 17.21
C LEU A 865 5.52 -10.70 15.97
N PRO A 866 5.51 -11.32 14.79
CA PRO A 866 5.00 -10.68 13.59
C PRO A 866 3.51 -10.34 13.74
N THR A 867 3.12 -9.17 13.23
CA THR A 867 1.72 -8.77 13.13
C THR A 867 1.13 -9.30 11.83
N VAL A 868 0.17 -10.23 11.95
CA VAL A 868 -0.47 -10.90 10.81
C VAL A 868 -1.86 -10.33 10.58
N ARG A 869 -2.13 -9.93 9.32
CA ARG A 869 -3.43 -9.47 8.82
C ARG A 869 -3.96 -10.37 7.72
N ILE A 870 -3.06 -11.04 7.01
CA ILE A 870 -3.38 -11.94 5.89
C ILE A 870 -2.79 -13.29 6.23
N ASN A 871 -3.68 -14.30 6.33
CA ASN A 871 -3.29 -15.67 6.64
C ASN A 871 -2.92 -16.44 5.37
N GLN A 872 -3.73 -16.26 4.31
CA GLN A 872 -3.64 -17.08 3.10
C GLN A 872 -4.07 -16.26 1.88
N LEU A 873 -3.45 -16.54 0.75
CA LEU A 873 -3.87 -16.09 -0.59
C LEU A 873 -4.09 -17.32 -1.46
N HIS A 874 -5.25 -17.36 -2.10
CA HIS A 874 -5.65 -18.43 -2.99
C HIS A 874 -5.96 -17.85 -4.37
N PHE A 875 -5.09 -18.08 -5.33
CA PHE A 875 -5.22 -17.61 -6.70
C PHE A 875 -5.78 -18.68 -7.59
N ALA A 876 -6.59 -18.26 -8.57
CA ALA A 876 -7.00 -19.05 -9.72
C ALA A 876 -7.70 -20.38 -9.35
N GLU A 877 -8.51 -20.39 -8.30
CA GLU A 877 -9.20 -21.57 -7.80
C GLU A 877 -9.96 -22.29 -8.91
N GLY A 878 -9.81 -23.63 -9.00
CA GLY A 878 -10.47 -24.47 -10.01
C GLY A 878 -9.93 -24.32 -11.43
N THR A 879 -8.80 -23.65 -11.64
CA THR A 879 -8.16 -23.45 -12.94
C THR A 879 -6.83 -24.19 -13.03
N PRO A 880 -6.24 -24.32 -14.23
CA PRO A 880 -4.89 -24.90 -14.38
C PRO A 880 -3.78 -24.09 -13.68
N TYR A 881 -4.07 -22.90 -13.22
CA TYR A 881 -3.11 -21.98 -12.60
C TYR A 881 -3.30 -21.86 -11.09
N GLU A 882 -4.12 -22.72 -10.49
CA GLU A 882 -4.46 -22.65 -9.07
C GLU A 882 -3.23 -22.80 -8.19
N VAL A 883 -3.07 -21.84 -7.26
CA VAL A 883 -2.03 -21.86 -6.26
C VAL A 883 -2.53 -21.26 -4.95
N ARG A 884 -2.20 -21.91 -3.85
CA ARG A 884 -2.50 -21.47 -2.49
C ARG A 884 -1.21 -21.22 -1.73
N LEU A 885 -1.12 -20.02 -1.13
CA LEU A 885 0.03 -19.61 -0.34
C LEU A 885 -0.44 -19.26 1.07
N GLU A 886 0.28 -19.76 2.07
CA GLU A 886 0.02 -19.49 3.47
C GLU A 886 1.17 -18.71 4.10
N ASN A 887 0.82 -17.78 4.98
CA ASN A 887 1.79 -17.04 5.75
C ASN A 887 2.48 -17.97 6.74
N GLN A 888 3.78 -18.14 6.55
CA GLN A 888 4.62 -18.84 7.52
C GLN A 888 5.03 -17.84 8.59
N ASN A 889 4.48 -18.01 9.78
CA ASN A 889 4.84 -17.17 10.90
C ASN A 889 6.34 -17.37 11.21
N THR A 890 7.13 -16.33 11.00
CA THR A 890 8.54 -16.33 11.41
C THR A 890 8.61 -16.42 12.92
N GLN A 891 9.64 -17.06 13.43
CA GLN A 891 9.90 -17.03 14.87
C GLN A 891 10.05 -15.58 15.32
N GLY A 892 9.36 -15.21 16.40
CA GLY A 892 9.49 -13.90 16.99
C GLY A 892 10.92 -13.63 17.45
N GLU A 893 11.32 -12.37 17.41
CA GLU A 893 12.61 -11.92 17.93
C GLU A 893 12.46 -11.53 19.41
N ARG A 894 13.35 -11.98 20.27
CA ARG A 894 13.43 -11.48 21.64
C ARG A 894 14.06 -10.08 21.63
N VAL A 895 13.25 -9.06 21.86
CA VAL A 895 13.68 -7.64 21.86
C VAL A 895 13.70 -7.03 23.26
N MET A 896 13.11 -7.73 24.25
CA MET A 896 13.04 -7.32 25.64
C MET A 896 13.23 -8.53 26.54
N ARG A 897 13.82 -8.34 27.71
CA ARG A 897 13.93 -9.42 28.69
C ARG A 897 12.59 -9.75 29.29
N HIS A 898 12.42 -11.04 29.63
CA HIS A 898 11.22 -11.54 30.30
C HIS A 898 10.90 -10.75 31.57
N GLU A 899 11.89 -10.56 32.44
CA GLU A 899 11.75 -9.86 33.72
C GLU A 899 11.32 -8.39 33.52
N VAL A 900 11.85 -7.73 32.49
CA VAL A 900 11.44 -6.36 32.11
C VAL A 900 9.99 -6.34 31.64
N ALA A 901 9.58 -7.29 30.80
CA ALA A 901 8.21 -7.40 30.32
C ALA A 901 7.23 -7.62 31.49
N GLN A 902 7.58 -8.47 32.45
CA GLN A 902 6.77 -8.74 33.64
C GLN A 902 6.66 -7.51 34.56
N ALA A 903 7.76 -6.79 34.79
CA ALA A 903 7.77 -5.56 35.58
C ALA A 903 6.89 -4.47 34.93
N LEU A 904 6.96 -4.33 33.60
CA LEU A 904 6.11 -3.40 32.84
C LEU A 904 4.63 -3.80 32.90
N LYS A 905 4.32 -5.10 32.74
CA LYS A 905 2.96 -5.63 32.82
C LYS A 905 2.32 -5.34 34.18
N ALA A 906 3.07 -5.57 35.27
CA ALA A 906 2.64 -5.25 36.64
C ALA A 906 2.42 -3.73 36.86
N ALA A 907 3.34 -2.90 36.37
CA ALA A 907 3.22 -1.45 36.48
C ALA A 907 2.01 -0.92 35.68
N LEU A 908 1.72 -1.48 34.48
CA LEU A 908 0.57 -1.13 33.66
C LEU A 908 -0.75 -1.58 34.30
N ALA A 909 -0.78 -2.74 35.00
CA ALA A 909 -1.95 -3.16 35.79
C ALA A 909 -2.26 -2.16 36.89
N ASN A 910 -1.24 -1.63 37.57
CA ASN A 910 -1.40 -0.62 38.61
C ASN A 910 -2.03 0.68 38.10
N VAL A 911 -1.78 1.09 36.86
CA VAL A 911 -2.42 2.26 36.22
C VAL A 911 -3.94 2.11 36.17
N VAL A 912 -4.42 0.87 35.95
CA VAL A 912 -5.87 0.56 35.95
C VAL A 912 -6.40 0.40 37.38
N GLN A 913 -5.65 -0.22 38.27
CA GLN A 913 -6.09 -0.49 39.62
C GLN A 913 -6.17 0.78 40.49
N ASN A 914 -5.17 1.65 40.40
CA ASN A 914 -5.00 2.78 41.32
C ASN A 914 -4.75 4.13 40.62
N GLY A 915 -4.52 4.14 39.28
CA GLY A 915 -4.03 5.30 38.56
C GLY A 915 -5.06 5.98 37.65
N THR A 916 -4.53 6.52 36.54
CA THR A 916 -5.29 7.33 35.57
C THR A 916 -6.37 6.54 34.81
N ALA A 917 -6.26 5.21 34.71
CA ALA A 917 -7.22 4.34 34.02
C ALA A 917 -8.22 3.62 34.96
N ARG A 918 -8.33 4.06 36.19
CA ARG A 918 -9.16 3.44 37.26
C ARG A 918 -10.66 3.32 36.89
N ARG A 919 -11.15 4.04 35.87
CA ARG A 919 -12.51 3.90 35.30
C ARG A 919 -12.80 2.49 34.79
N LEU A 920 -11.76 1.74 34.41
CA LEU A 920 -11.86 0.38 33.89
C LEU A 920 -11.63 -0.71 34.95
N LYS A 921 -11.44 -0.34 36.24
CA LYS A 921 -11.26 -1.30 37.31
C LYS A 921 -12.49 -2.19 37.48
N GLY A 922 -12.31 -3.49 37.44
CA GLY A 922 -13.38 -4.46 37.74
C GLY A 922 -14.48 -4.56 36.67
N ILE A 923 -14.24 -4.03 35.46
CA ILE A 923 -15.27 -4.00 34.39
C ILE A 923 -15.35 -5.33 33.65
N PHE A 924 -14.22 -6.00 33.50
CA PHE A 924 -14.15 -7.30 32.84
C PHE A 924 -14.07 -8.43 33.86
N THR A 925 -15.05 -9.31 33.83
CA THR A 925 -14.99 -10.59 34.52
C THR A 925 -15.06 -11.71 33.49
N ASP A 926 -14.35 -12.81 33.74
CA ASP A 926 -14.46 -14.01 32.92
C ASP A 926 -15.79 -14.75 33.18
N ASP A 927 -16.01 -15.89 32.53
CA ASP A 927 -17.22 -16.69 32.69
C ASP A 927 -17.32 -17.36 34.05
N ASN A 928 -16.24 -17.45 34.83
CA ASN A 928 -16.18 -17.95 36.18
C ASN A 928 -16.41 -16.85 37.24
N GLY A 929 -16.59 -15.59 36.82
CA GLY A 929 -16.73 -14.44 37.70
C GLY A 929 -15.40 -13.89 38.21
N GLU A 930 -14.24 -14.41 37.74
CA GLU A 930 -12.93 -13.87 38.08
C GLU A 930 -12.65 -12.60 37.26
N MET A 931 -12.01 -11.60 37.85
CA MET A 931 -11.64 -10.37 37.16
C MET A 931 -10.56 -10.61 36.13
N LEU A 932 -10.85 -10.34 34.89
CA LEU A 932 -9.86 -10.35 33.82
C LEU A 932 -8.80 -9.28 34.06
N ALA A 933 -7.53 -9.64 34.00
CA ALA A 933 -6.43 -8.71 34.18
C ALA A 933 -6.46 -7.65 33.08
N ILE A 934 -6.48 -6.38 33.47
CA ILE A 934 -6.41 -5.23 32.57
C ILE A 934 -5.26 -4.35 32.99
N GLY A 935 -4.44 -3.95 32.03
CA GLY A 935 -3.44 -2.93 32.24
C GLY A 935 -3.31 -2.03 31.02
N GLY A 936 -2.71 -0.88 31.21
CA GLY A 936 -2.50 0.02 30.09
C GLY A 936 -1.94 1.37 30.48
N LYS A 937 -1.70 2.21 29.47
CA LYS A 937 -1.19 3.57 29.63
C LYS A 937 -2.07 4.57 28.90
N THR A 938 -2.43 5.62 29.62
CA THR A 938 -3.20 6.75 29.11
C THR A 938 -2.29 7.85 28.58
N GLY A 939 -2.74 8.55 27.54
CA GLY A 939 -2.08 9.75 27.02
C GLY A 939 -3.08 10.82 26.58
N THR A 940 -2.68 12.07 26.70
CA THR A 940 -3.40 13.23 26.14
C THR A 940 -2.37 14.09 25.43
N GLY A 941 -2.58 14.37 24.15
CA GLY A 941 -1.75 15.21 23.29
C GLY A 941 -2.50 16.48 22.89
N ASP A 942 -1.81 17.60 22.93
CA ASP A 942 -2.30 18.91 22.47
C ASP A 942 -1.18 19.53 21.62
N ASN A 943 -1.24 19.25 20.31
CA ASN A 943 -0.21 19.68 19.38
C ASN A 943 -0.50 21.09 18.90
N ARG A 944 0.46 22.02 19.18
CA ARG A 944 0.35 23.44 18.85
C ARG A 944 1.59 23.95 18.15
N ILE A 945 1.41 24.76 17.13
CA ILE A 945 2.51 25.50 16.48
C ILE A 945 2.54 26.92 17.03
N VAL A 946 3.74 27.37 17.39
CA VAL A 946 3.98 28.76 17.78
C VAL A 946 3.94 29.64 16.53
N THR A 947 2.96 30.51 16.44
CA THR A 947 2.77 31.43 15.30
C THR A 947 3.40 32.80 15.51
N GLN A 948 3.55 33.24 16.77
CA GLN A 948 4.23 34.51 17.07
C GLN A 948 5.12 34.37 18.30
N MET A 949 6.31 34.96 18.21
CA MET A 949 7.27 35.13 19.32
C MET A 949 7.52 36.59 19.51
N GLN A 950 7.37 37.11 20.75
CA GLN A 950 7.71 38.47 21.11
C GLN A 950 8.67 38.48 22.31
N GLN A 951 9.86 39.07 22.18
CA GLN A 951 10.91 39.10 23.21
C GLN A 951 11.22 37.69 23.81
N GLY A 952 11.25 36.64 23.00
CA GLY A 952 11.53 35.27 23.43
C GLY A 952 10.36 34.58 24.17
N ARG A 953 9.19 35.22 24.29
CA ARG A 953 7.96 34.60 24.83
C ARG A 953 7.01 34.22 23.72
N LYS A 954 6.33 33.06 23.87
CA LYS A 954 5.27 32.63 22.98
C LYS A 954 4.06 33.53 23.16
N VAL A 955 3.67 34.29 22.13
CA VAL A 955 2.56 35.23 22.18
C VAL A 955 1.31 34.63 21.55
N ALA A 956 1.45 33.83 20.49
CA ALA A 956 0.34 33.15 19.87
C ALA A 956 0.73 31.71 19.48
N THR A 957 -0.20 30.80 19.65
CA THR A 957 -0.11 29.39 19.23
C THR A 957 -1.36 29.01 18.48
N THR A 958 -1.20 28.22 17.42
CA THR A 958 -2.35 27.64 16.69
C THR A 958 -2.38 26.15 16.97
N ALA A 959 -3.53 25.64 17.42
CA ALA A 959 -3.75 24.22 17.60
C ALA A 959 -3.73 23.50 16.27
N MET A 960 -3.01 22.38 16.22
CA MET A 960 -2.91 21.51 15.06
C MET A 960 -3.81 20.29 15.19
N ASN A 961 -3.88 19.72 16.36
CA ASN A 961 -4.77 18.60 16.69
C ASN A 961 -4.78 18.38 18.21
N ARG A 962 -5.80 17.66 18.66
CA ARG A 962 -5.91 17.14 20.02
C ARG A 962 -6.13 15.64 19.97
N THR A 963 -5.43 14.90 20.84
CA THR A 963 -5.53 13.45 20.96
C THR A 963 -5.76 13.01 22.39
N ALA A 964 -6.44 11.90 22.55
CA ALA A 964 -6.46 11.16 23.80
C ALA A 964 -6.42 9.67 23.49
N THR A 965 -5.48 8.93 24.09
CA THR A 965 -5.21 7.54 23.75
C THR A 965 -5.14 6.69 24.99
N PHE A 966 -5.64 5.47 24.86
CA PHE A 966 -5.43 4.39 25.81
C PHE A 966 -4.84 3.19 25.06
N VAL A 967 -3.61 2.83 25.39
CA VAL A 967 -2.98 1.57 24.96
C VAL A 967 -3.14 0.56 26.07
N PHE A 968 -3.61 -0.65 25.76
CA PHE A 968 -4.07 -1.60 26.76
C PHE A 968 -3.76 -3.06 26.42
N TYR A 969 -3.78 -3.88 27.45
CA TYR A 969 -3.96 -5.33 27.32
C TYR A 969 -5.21 -5.77 28.10
N LEU A 970 -5.80 -6.91 27.68
CA LEU A 970 -6.96 -7.55 28.28
C LEU A 970 -6.63 -9.05 28.45
N GLY A 971 -6.61 -9.52 29.68
CA GLY A 971 -6.18 -10.88 30.00
C GLY A 971 -4.75 -11.16 29.51
N ASP A 972 -4.52 -12.39 29.11
CA ASP A 972 -3.19 -12.83 28.61
C ASP A 972 -3.08 -12.82 27.09
N ASN A 973 -4.21 -12.70 26.38
CA ASN A 973 -4.24 -12.92 24.94
C ASN A 973 -4.55 -11.69 24.10
N TYR A 974 -5.10 -10.62 24.67
CA TYR A 974 -5.58 -9.48 23.89
C TYR A 974 -4.88 -8.18 24.26
N PHE A 975 -4.65 -7.35 23.26
CA PHE A 975 -4.09 -6.01 23.45
C PHE A 975 -4.47 -5.10 22.30
N GLY A 976 -4.33 -3.79 22.49
CA GLY A 976 -4.68 -2.86 21.44
C GLY A 976 -4.60 -1.39 21.86
N THR A 977 -5.22 -0.53 21.05
CA THR A 977 -5.31 0.92 21.29
C THR A 977 -6.70 1.43 21.00
N LEU A 978 -7.10 2.43 21.76
CA LEU A 978 -8.27 3.26 21.51
C LEU A 978 -7.83 4.73 21.56
N THR A 979 -8.05 5.46 20.46
CA THR A 979 -7.65 6.86 20.33
C THR A 979 -8.83 7.74 19.95
N ALA A 980 -9.01 8.85 20.64
CA ALA A 980 -9.89 9.95 20.27
C ALA A 980 -9.02 11.07 19.64
N PHE A 981 -9.46 11.63 18.53
CA PHE A 981 -8.68 12.57 17.72
C PHE A 981 -9.56 13.69 17.15
N VAL A 982 -9.09 14.94 17.27
CA VAL A 982 -9.70 16.12 16.64
C VAL A 982 -8.63 16.81 15.80
N PRO A 983 -8.76 16.85 14.46
CA PRO A 983 -7.80 17.51 13.59
C PRO A 983 -8.01 19.01 13.48
N GLY A 984 -6.93 19.74 13.19
CA GLY A 984 -6.95 21.16 12.83
C GLY A 984 -7.24 22.12 13.97
N SER A 985 -7.48 23.37 13.62
CA SER A 985 -7.68 24.47 14.58
C SER A 985 -8.94 24.30 15.45
N LYS A 986 -9.94 23.54 14.99
CA LYS A 986 -11.11 23.19 15.81
C LYS A 986 -10.75 22.48 17.12
N SER A 987 -9.56 21.91 17.22
CA SER A 987 -9.09 21.26 18.44
C SER A 987 -8.90 22.23 19.62
N ASP A 988 -8.86 23.55 19.39
CA ASP A 988 -8.83 24.56 20.45
C ASP A 988 -10.12 24.59 21.29
N ASP A 989 -11.26 24.20 20.72
CA ASP A 989 -12.56 24.17 21.38
C ASP A 989 -12.74 22.98 22.34
N PHE A 990 -11.75 22.06 22.38
CA PHE A 990 -11.86 20.82 23.14
C PHE A 990 -10.95 20.79 24.35
N SER A 991 -11.52 20.31 25.48
CA SER A 991 -10.79 20.13 26.75
C SER A 991 -10.70 18.68 27.22
N PHE A 992 -11.19 17.70 26.41
CA PHE A 992 -11.17 16.31 26.80
C PHE A 992 -9.76 15.79 27.09
N THR A 993 -9.69 14.82 27.99
CA THR A 993 -8.45 14.14 28.38
C THR A 993 -8.55 12.65 28.07
N SER A 994 -7.58 11.85 28.50
CA SER A 994 -7.63 10.40 28.43
C SER A 994 -8.83 9.76 29.15
N ALA A 995 -9.62 10.53 29.88
CA ALA A 995 -10.91 10.10 30.42
C ALA A 995 -11.90 9.72 29.30
N LEU A 996 -11.80 10.38 28.13
CA LEU A 996 -12.68 10.13 26.99
C LEU A 996 -12.49 8.72 26.39
N PRO A 997 -11.31 8.28 25.95
CA PRO A 997 -11.14 6.93 25.44
C PRO A 997 -11.42 5.85 26.50
N LEU A 998 -11.17 6.12 27.79
CA LEU A 998 -11.53 5.18 28.86
C LEU A 998 -13.05 5.01 28.98
N GLN A 999 -13.80 6.10 28.84
CA GLN A 999 -15.26 6.04 28.88
C GLN A 999 -15.83 5.35 27.65
N VAL A 1000 -15.26 5.61 26.47
CA VAL A 1000 -15.60 4.90 25.23
C VAL A 1000 -15.30 3.41 25.37
N MET A 1001 -14.14 3.04 25.93
CA MET A 1001 -13.78 1.65 26.19
C MET A 1001 -14.76 0.98 27.15
N LYS A 1002 -15.16 1.68 28.22
CA LYS A 1002 -16.16 1.20 29.16
C LYS A 1002 -17.50 0.90 28.46
N GLY A 1003 -17.95 1.78 27.58
CA GLY A 1003 -19.19 1.59 26.81
C GLY A 1003 -19.09 0.48 25.75
N MET A 1004 -17.87 0.14 25.29
CA MET A 1004 -17.61 -0.94 24.32
C MET A 1004 -17.62 -2.34 24.98
N MET A 1005 -17.59 -2.41 26.31
CA MET A 1005 -17.51 -3.65 27.07
C MET A 1005 -18.52 -4.73 26.67
N PRO A 1006 -19.82 -4.42 26.53
CA PRO A 1006 -20.81 -5.42 26.14
C PRO A 1006 -20.52 -6.04 24.77
N ILE A 1007 -19.82 -5.30 23.90
CA ILE A 1007 -19.42 -5.75 22.56
C ILE A 1007 -18.21 -6.66 22.64
N LEU A 1008 -17.19 -6.30 23.43
CA LEU A 1008 -15.94 -7.05 23.53
C LEU A 1008 -16.03 -8.31 24.41
N ALA A 1009 -16.82 -8.24 25.49
CA ALA A 1009 -16.85 -9.29 26.51
C ALA A 1009 -17.13 -10.71 25.97
N PRO A 1010 -18.07 -10.94 25.04
CA PRO A 1010 -18.32 -12.28 24.52
C PRO A 1010 -17.09 -12.93 23.84
N TYR A 1011 -16.22 -12.10 23.28
CA TYR A 1011 -15.06 -12.54 22.51
C TYR A 1011 -13.81 -12.68 23.34
N VAL A 1012 -13.57 -11.78 24.31
CA VAL A 1012 -12.34 -11.78 25.11
C VAL A 1012 -12.37 -12.74 26.29
N LYS A 1013 -13.56 -13.21 26.69
CA LYS A 1013 -13.75 -14.17 27.77
C LYS A 1013 -13.52 -15.62 27.35
N SER A 1014 -13.66 -15.92 26.04
CA SER A 1014 -13.51 -17.28 25.52
C SER A 1014 -12.06 -17.76 25.64
N SER A 1015 -11.84 -18.90 26.25
CA SER A 1015 -10.52 -19.57 26.32
C SER A 1015 -10.08 -20.18 25.00
N LYS A 1016 -11.02 -20.36 24.04
CA LYS A 1016 -10.75 -21.02 22.75
C LYS A 1016 -10.18 -20.09 21.66
N GLY A 1017 -10.12 -18.77 21.90
CA GLY A 1017 -9.76 -17.78 20.88
C GLY A 1017 -10.95 -17.35 20.02
N MET A 1018 -10.87 -16.13 19.44
CA MET A 1018 -12.00 -15.48 18.74
C MET A 1018 -12.45 -16.18 17.46
N CYS A 1019 -11.57 -16.90 16.80
CA CYS A 1019 -11.81 -17.45 15.45
C CYS A 1019 -12.06 -18.96 15.43
N VAL A 1020 -12.10 -19.58 16.58
CA VAL A 1020 -12.53 -20.98 16.68
C VAL A 1020 -14.05 -21.02 16.62
N ARG A 1021 -14.60 -21.71 15.63
CA ARG A 1021 -16.07 -21.93 15.56
C ARG A 1021 -16.46 -22.87 16.70
N ASP A 1022 -17.51 -22.52 17.45
CA ASP A 1022 -18.19 -23.52 18.27
C ASP A 1022 -18.84 -24.50 17.32
N GLU A 1023 -18.37 -25.76 17.31
CA GLU A 1023 -18.94 -26.86 16.54
C GLU A 1023 -20.35 -27.18 17.04
#